data_920ad948d2b2b3342f785e3a6ed74f8b
#
_entry.id   920ad948d2b2b3342f785e3a6ed74f8b
#
_cell.length_a   1.000
_cell.length_b   1.000
_cell.length_c   1.000
_cell.angle_alpha   90.00
_cell.angle_beta   90.00
_cell.angle_gamma   90.00
#
_symmetry.space_group_name_H-M   'P 1'
#
loop_
_entity.id
_entity.type
_entity.pdbx_description
1 polymer ?
#
loop_
_entity_poly.entity_id
_entity_poly.type
_entity_poly.pdbx_seq_one_letter_code
_entity_poly.pdbx_strand_id
1 'polypeptide(L)'
;MQPTSEPPATARRETCEHCQAPIPPDAGLARFCCRGCEAVHNLLHEQGLDRYYALAGNQVSAVSEPVPRSHSWLEPLVEQAVATEDAVCSLQLDVQGIHCAACVWLMNETFRRHQGAGGITVNPTLGTVRVHWKKGELELERWVKEVEAFGYQFGPARKEGSKRSVDLPVRLGISAAIAINVMLFSVSFYFGLKPDDPQVFELFTGLSFFLSTGTVLIGGWPFFQAAVRGLRSRMLHLDLPIAMGIVLVYGMSVVQLVTSHGRGDLAYFDTLNTFITLMLLGRFLQERMLEKNRRYLLEDDGADGLMVRRVLGERLESVKAPKVVKGDVLLVAPGDLVPVDAVLLDAAAQISTDWMTGEAAPRRVEPGALVPAGSFNAGRIAFHVTSTQDFAQSSLVALLRQPAPRVGVGAKHHQLWDRLARRWVVTVLGVSTFGFLLWLPRGLDSAVNVAVSLLVITCPCAIGIAIPLAYELVQSRLRKGGFYVRATDLLDRLTDVKQLVFDKTGTLTLGRLELVDPGAPAALGRTSKDVAYNLAVRSSHPVSAALAKALEAVGAKYDPAAMVEEVPGRGMEWKRDDGAWRLGRGDWASGSNGRATTLAHEGEAVAVLELREVLRPDARTELRRLADLGYAVWLLSGDAPSRVETLAKSLGLEPGRAMGGLSPEEKAAQVRALGSSDSLYLGDGVNDALAFEAALAAGTPAIDRPVMPSKSDFFLVGEGLAPIQTALQEARHLRRVVKRVLGISLAYNVFAIGFSLAGVMSPVVAAISMPASTLTLLLITVTSLKVRAQGAAAPVLAPPSGGALSAAANANTPST
;
A
#
# COMPACT_ATOMS: atom_id res chain seq x y z
N MET A 1 -29.90 -64.32 -9.71
CA MET A 1 -29.69 -63.42 -8.60
C MET A 1 -28.23 -62.95 -8.70
N GLN A 2 -28.01 -61.83 -9.34
CA GLN A 2 -26.71 -61.13 -9.35
C GLN A 2 -26.74 -60.11 -8.23
N PRO A 3 -25.67 -59.93 -7.43
CA PRO A 3 -25.61 -58.86 -6.45
C PRO A 3 -25.31 -57.54 -7.15
N THR A 4 -26.12 -56.53 -6.86
CA THR A 4 -25.94 -55.14 -7.25
C THR A 4 -24.66 -54.63 -6.58
N SER A 5 -23.69 -54.21 -7.39
CA SER A 5 -22.47 -53.51 -6.97
C SER A 5 -22.83 -52.09 -6.49
N GLU A 6 -22.66 -51.82 -5.19
CA GLU A 6 -22.60 -50.46 -4.65
C GLU A 6 -21.48 -49.69 -5.35
N PRO A 7 -21.69 -48.38 -5.68
CA PRO A 7 -20.61 -47.56 -6.20
C PRO A 7 -19.52 -47.35 -5.12
N PRO A 8 -18.25 -47.28 -5.50
CA PRO A 8 -17.16 -47.20 -4.55
C PRO A 8 -17.30 -45.91 -3.71
N ALA A 9 -17.18 -46.04 -2.38
CA ALA A 9 -17.12 -44.91 -1.45
C ALA A 9 -16.03 -43.92 -1.88
N THR A 10 -16.43 -42.72 -2.24
CA THR A 10 -15.50 -41.64 -2.58
C THR A 10 -14.53 -41.43 -1.40
N ALA A 11 -13.24 -41.65 -1.64
CA ALA A 11 -12.20 -41.45 -0.65
C ALA A 11 -12.31 -40.04 -0.07
N ARG A 12 -12.42 -39.95 1.25
CA ARG A 12 -12.53 -38.68 1.98
C ARG A 12 -11.22 -37.86 1.75
N ARG A 13 -11.32 -36.66 1.16
CA ARG A 13 -10.15 -35.82 0.95
C ARG A 13 -9.73 -35.15 2.27
N GLU A 14 -8.43 -34.92 2.43
CA GLU A 14 -7.89 -34.25 3.62
C GLU A 14 -8.12 -32.74 3.59
N THR A 15 -8.29 -32.15 2.39
CA THR A 15 -8.44 -30.69 2.17
C THR A 15 -9.68 -30.37 1.34
N CYS A 16 -10.28 -29.22 1.62
CA CYS A 16 -11.46 -28.70 0.95
C CYS A 16 -11.16 -28.32 -0.51
N GLU A 17 -11.99 -28.75 -1.46
CA GLU A 17 -11.81 -28.42 -2.88
C GLU A 17 -11.98 -26.93 -3.20
N HIS A 18 -12.74 -26.20 -2.39
CA HIS A 18 -12.92 -24.76 -2.58
C HIS A 18 -11.80 -23.95 -1.95
N CYS A 19 -11.56 -24.05 -0.64
CA CYS A 19 -10.65 -23.16 0.11
C CYS A 19 -9.34 -23.82 0.56
N GLN A 20 -9.12 -25.09 0.24
CA GLN A 20 -7.96 -25.92 0.60
C GLN A 20 -7.67 -26.02 2.10
N ALA A 21 -8.58 -25.56 2.96
CA ALA A 21 -8.48 -25.78 4.39
C ALA A 21 -8.69 -27.27 4.74
N PRO A 22 -8.11 -27.78 5.84
CA PRO A 22 -8.37 -29.13 6.31
C PRO A 22 -9.88 -29.34 6.55
N ILE A 23 -10.43 -30.48 6.11
CA ILE A 23 -11.82 -30.80 6.32
C ILE A 23 -11.98 -31.29 7.77
N PRO A 24 -12.83 -30.64 8.61
CA PRO A 24 -13.08 -31.10 9.97
C PRO A 24 -13.67 -32.51 9.99
N PRO A 25 -13.32 -33.37 10.96
CA PRO A 25 -13.85 -34.76 11.04
C PRO A 25 -15.38 -34.84 11.13
N ASP A 26 -15.98 -33.80 11.67
CA ASP A 26 -17.41 -33.61 11.94
C ASP A 26 -18.15 -32.82 10.85
N ALA A 27 -17.49 -32.42 9.78
CA ALA A 27 -18.10 -31.60 8.72
C ALA A 27 -19.24 -32.30 7.96
N GLY A 28 -19.35 -33.66 8.03
CA GLY A 28 -20.37 -34.44 7.32
C GLY A 28 -20.27 -34.40 5.79
N LEU A 29 -19.24 -33.72 5.23
CA LEU A 29 -19.00 -33.53 3.82
C LEU A 29 -17.67 -34.20 3.42
N ALA A 30 -17.67 -34.93 2.29
CA ALA A 30 -16.49 -35.69 1.85
C ALA A 30 -15.45 -34.85 1.16
N ARG A 31 -15.85 -33.72 0.57
CA ARG A 31 -15.03 -32.87 -0.33
C ARG A 31 -14.87 -31.44 0.15
N PHE A 32 -15.66 -30.95 1.11
CA PHE A 32 -15.71 -29.55 1.55
C PHE A 32 -15.65 -29.41 3.06
N CYS A 33 -15.04 -28.30 3.53
CA CYS A 33 -14.93 -28.01 4.97
C CYS A 33 -16.25 -27.51 5.60
N CYS A 34 -17.15 -26.97 4.79
CA CYS A 34 -18.46 -26.47 5.22
C CYS A 34 -19.43 -26.40 4.02
N ARG A 35 -20.74 -26.27 4.30
CA ARG A 35 -21.79 -26.15 3.27
C ARG A 35 -21.64 -24.89 2.43
N GLY A 36 -21.09 -23.79 2.97
CA GLY A 36 -20.80 -22.55 2.22
C GLY A 36 -19.78 -22.78 1.11
N CYS A 37 -18.69 -23.51 1.40
CA CYS A 37 -17.69 -23.86 0.39
C CYS A 37 -18.25 -24.79 -0.69
N GLU A 38 -19.11 -25.74 -0.31
CA GLU A 38 -19.80 -26.62 -1.25
C GLU A 38 -20.72 -25.84 -2.19
N ALA A 39 -21.55 -24.94 -1.64
CA ALA A 39 -22.50 -24.14 -2.42
C ALA A 39 -21.77 -23.23 -3.42
N VAL A 40 -20.71 -22.53 -2.99
CA VAL A 40 -19.94 -21.63 -3.87
C VAL A 40 -19.17 -22.43 -4.93
N HIS A 41 -18.59 -23.56 -4.59
CA HIS A 41 -17.92 -24.44 -5.55
C HIS A 41 -18.87 -24.87 -6.66
N ASN A 42 -20.05 -25.39 -6.29
CA ASN A 42 -21.05 -25.84 -7.24
C ASN A 42 -21.58 -24.70 -8.11
N LEU A 43 -21.82 -23.52 -7.51
CA LEU A 43 -22.28 -22.34 -8.22
C LEU A 43 -21.25 -21.85 -9.25
N LEU A 44 -19.95 -21.87 -8.91
CA LEU A 44 -18.88 -21.51 -9.85
C LEU A 44 -18.82 -22.48 -11.04
N HIS A 45 -18.95 -23.77 -10.78
CA HIS A 45 -19.00 -24.82 -11.82
C HIS A 45 -20.24 -24.68 -12.72
N GLU A 46 -21.42 -24.56 -12.12
CA GLU A 46 -22.69 -24.44 -12.86
C GLU A 46 -22.72 -23.22 -13.76
N GLN A 47 -22.06 -22.13 -13.36
CA GLN A 47 -21.97 -20.91 -14.12
C GLN A 47 -20.78 -20.87 -15.10
N GLY A 48 -19.97 -21.92 -15.17
CA GLY A 48 -18.79 -21.99 -16.04
C GLY A 48 -17.68 -21.01 -15.66
N LEU A 49 -17.53 -20.73 -14.36
CA LEU A 49 -16.54 -19.79 -13.80
C LEU A 49 -15.31 -20.49 -13.20
N ASP A 50 -14.97 -21.69 -13.70
CA ASP A 50 -13.85 -22.53 -13.22
C ASP A 50 -12.49 -21.83 -13.25
N ARG A 51 -12.34 -20.84 -14.14
CA ARG A 51 -11.14 -20.00 -14.20
C ARG A 51 -10.85 -19.30 -12.87
N TYR A 52 -11.83 -19.11 -12.02
CA TYR A 52 -11.66 -18.59 -10.66
C TYR A 52 -10.57 -19.36 -9.89
N TYR A 53 -10.59 -20.69 -9.91
CA TYR A 53 -9.62 -21.52 -9.20
C TYR A 53 -8.21 -21.44 -9.79
N ALA A 54 -8.09 -21.31 -11.11
CA ALA A 54 -6.81 -21.13 -11.77
C ALA A 54 -6.14 -19.78 -11.38
N LEU A 55 -6.94 -18.73 -11.15
CA LEU A 55 -6.47 -17.41 -10.75
C LEU A 55 -6.24 -17.29 -9.24
N ALA A 56 -7.06 -17.94 -8.43
CA ALA A 56 -7.00 -17.87 -6.96
C ALA A 56 -5.84 -18.68 -6.36
N GLY A 57 -5.42 -19.77 -7.00
CA GLY A 57 -4.40 -20.68 -6.47
C GLY A 57 -4.76 -21.13 -5.05
N ASN A 58 -3.83 -20.98 -4.09
CA ASN A 58 -4.02 -21.35 -2.68
C ASN A 58 -4.65 -20.22 -1.82
N GLN A 59 -5.23 -19.17 -2.41
CA GLN A 59 -5.71 -17.98 -1.70
C GLN A 59 -7.23 -17.92 -1.51
N VAL A 60 -7.94 -19.00 -1.75
CA VAL A 60 -9.39 -19.06 -1.57
C VAL A 60 -9.72 -19.17 -0.07
N SER A 61 -10.53 -18.24 0.45
CA SER A 61 -10.97 -18.23 1.83
C SER A 61 -12.23 -19.10 2.02
N ALA A 62 -12.38 -19.70 3.21
CA ALA A 62 -13.62 -20.40 3.56
C ALA A 62 -14.80 -19.41 3.56
N VAL A 63 -15.91 -19.82 2.98
CA VAL A 63 -17.10 -18.98 2.84
C VAL A 63 -17.90 -19.00 4.14
N SER A 64 -18.24 -17.81 4.67
CA SER A 64 -19.20 -17.68 5.77
C SER A 64 -20.63 -17.89 5.22
N GLU A 65 -21.51 -18.52 6.01
CA GLU A 65 -22.91 -18.72 5.59
C GLU A 65 -23.56 -17.38 5.19
N PRO A 66 -24.24 -17.32 4.03
CA PRO A 66 -24.91 -16.12 3.59
C PRO A 66 -26.09 -15.79 4.53
N VAL A 67 -26.01 -14.64 5.20
CA VAL A 67 -27.13 -14.12 5.99
C VAL A 67 -28.05 -13.33 5.03
N PRO A 68 -29.34 -13.63 4.92
CA PRO A 68 -30.26 -12.88 4.09
C PRO A 68 -30.29 -11.40 4.55
N ARG A 69 -29.96 -10.47 3.67
CA ARG A 69 -29.95 -9.02 3.97
C ARG A 69 -30.95 -8.28 3.09
N SER A 70 -31.58 -7.27 3.66
CA SER A 70 -32.37 -6.33 2.90
C SER A 70 -31.46 -5.38 2.09
N HIS A 71 -31.75 -5.21 0.81
CA HIS A 71 -31.06 -4.31 -0.10
C HIS A 71 -31.74 -2.94 -0.23
N SER A 72 -32.66 -2.60 0.68
CA SER A 72 -33.38 -1.32 0.70
C SER A 72 -32.47 -0.08 0.71
N TRP A 73 -31.22 -0.23 1.09
CA TRP A 73 -30.20 0.83 1.06
C TRP A 73 -29.68 1.12 -0.36
N LEU A 74 -29.82 0.19 -1.31
CA LEU A 74 -29.29 0.31 -2.66
C LEU A 74 -30.18 1.16 -3.56
N GLU A 75 -31.49 1.03 -3.44
CA GLU A 75 -32.48 1.71 -4.27
C GLU A 75 -32.33 3.24 -4.25
N PRO A 76 -32.22 3.95 -3.09
CA PRO A 76 -32.01 5.39 -3.07
C PRO A 76 -30.69 5.83 -3.72
N LEU A 77 -29.65 4.99 -3.64
CA LEU A 77 -28.33 5.29 -4.25
C LEU A 77 -28.39 5.14 -5.76
N VAL A 78 -29.10 4.13 -6.27
CA VAL A 78 -29.33 3.94 -7.70
C VAL A 78 -30.19 5.08 -8.26
N GLU A 79 -31.26 5.48 -7.58
CA GLU A 79 -32.12 6.62 -7.96
C GLU A 79 -31.29 7.90 -8.06
N GLN A 80 -30.42 8.16 -7.08
CA GLN A 80 -29.55 9.33 -7.07
C GLN A 80 -28.53 9.28 -8.22
N ALA A 81 -27.96 8.12 -8.54
CA ALA A 81 -27.05 7.95 -9.67
C ALA A 81 -27.76 8.12 -11.04
N VAL A 82 -29.02 7.69 -11.13
CA VAL A 82 -29.87 7.82 -12.35
C VAL A 82 -30.39 9.24 -12.54
N ALA A 83 -30.52 10.03 -11.48
CA ALA A 83 -30.97 11.43 -11.53
C ALA A 83 -29.97 12.39 -12.20
N THR A 84 -28.72 11.95 -12.42
CA THR A 84 -27.71 12.70 -13.17
C THR A 84 -28.09 12.73 -14.68
N GLU A 85 -27.80 13.82 -15.38
CA GLU A 85 -28.14 13.99 -16.81
C GLU A 85 -27.32 13.11 -17.76
N ASP A 86 -26.30 12.43 -17.25
CA ASP A 86 -25.39 11.60 -18.02
C ASP A 86 -26.07 10.29 -18.51
N ALA A 87 -25.76 9.87 -19.73
CA ALA A 87 -26.23 8.59 -20.30
C ALA A 87 -25.63 7.35 -19.60
N VAL A 88 -24.54 7.52 -18.88
CA VAL A 88 -23.84 6.48 -18.10
C VAL A 88 -23.93 6.79 -16.62
N CYS A 89 -24.59 5.92 -15.87
CA CYS A 89 -24.67 6.01 -14.41
C CYS A 89 -23.42 5.46 -13.77
N SER A 90 -22.99 6.04 -12.65
CA SER A 90 -21.83 5.57 -11.87
C SER A 90 -22.18 5.50 -10.39
N LEU A 91 -21.85 4.38 -9.74
CA LEU A 91 -22.08 4.18 -8.31
C LEU A 91 -20.88 3.46 -7.67
N GLN A 92 -20.48 3.95 -6.51
CA GLN A 92 -19.45 3.28 -5.69
C GLN A 92 -20.12 2.57 -4.51
N LEU A 93 -19.72 1.31 -4.28
CA LEU A 93 -20.23 0.45 -3.21
C LEU A 93 -19.05 -0.06 -2.38
N ASP A 94 -19.25 -0.27 -1.08
CA ASP A 94 -18.33 -1.02 -0.24
C ASP A 94 -18.57 -2.51 -0.43
N VAL A 95 -17.51 -3.32 -0.46
CA VAL A 95 -17.61 -4.77 -0.58
C VAL A 95 -16.64 -5.45 0.39
N GLN A 96 -17.12 -6.48 1.08
CA GLN A 96 -16.32 -7.29 2.00
C GLN A 96 -16.11 -8.69 1.40
N GLY A 97 -14.95 -9.31 1.72
CA GLY A 97 -14.63 -10.66 1.27
C GLY A 97 -13.70 -10.73 0.06
N ILE A 98 -13.20 -9.60 -0.44
CA ILE A 98 -12.22 -9.60 -1.53
C ILE A 98 -10.82 -9.80 -0.95
N HIS A 99 -10.14 -10.88 -1.38
CA HIS A 99 -8.82 -11.23 -0.86
C HIS A 99 -7.78 -11.52 -1.95
N CYS A 100 -8.19 -11.67 -3.22
CA CYS A 100 -7.29 -12.08 -4.30
C CYS A 100 -7.75 -11.59 -5.67
N ALA A 101 -6.89 -11.73 -6.68
CA ALA A 101 -7.20 -11.36 -8.07
C ALA A 101 -8.38 -12.15 -8.67
N ALA A 102 -8.61 -13.39 -8.22
CA ALA A 102 -9.75 -14.20 -8.64
C ALA A 102 -11.08 -13.60 -8.19
N CYS A 103 -11.13 -12.97 -7.00
CA CYS A 103 -12.32 -12.27 -6.52
C CYS A 103 -12.66 -11.08 -7.42
N VAL A 104 -11.64 -10.33 -7.82
CA VAL A 104 -11.76 -9.19 -8.74
C VAL A 104 -12.27 -9.67 -10.12
N TRP A 105 -11.66 -10.74 -10.64
CA TRP A 105 -12.08 -11.35 -11.90
C TRP A 105 -13.54 -11.83 -11.85
N LEU A 106 -13.94 -12.52 -10.78
CA LEU A 106 -15.30 -13.04 -10.61
C LEU A 106 -16.34 -11.90 -10.66
N MET A 107 -16.12 -10.82 -9.89
CA MET A 107 -17.01 -9.65 -9.89
C MET A 107 -17.08 -8.98 -11.25
N ASN A 108 -15.96 -8.90 -11.97
CA ASN A 108 -15.88 -8.33 -13.29
C ASN A 108 -16.64 -9.18 -14.31
N GLU A 109 -16.42 -10.51 -14.29
CA GLU A 109 -17.04 -11.43 -15.21
C GLU A 109 -18.56 -11.53 -15.01
N THR A 110 -19.03 -11.59 -13.77
CA THR A 110 -20.47 -11.56 -13.47
C THR A 110 -21.12 -10.26 -13.93
N PHE A 111 -20.46 -9.10 -13.67
CA PHE A 111 -20.97 -7.79 -14.10
C PHE A 111 -21.12 -7.70 -15.63
N ARG A 112 -20.12 -8.15 -16.37
CA ARG A 112 -20.09 -8.11 -17.84
C ARG A 112 -21.20 -8.91 -18.51
N ARG A 113 -21.75 -9.94 -17.83
CA ARG A 113 -22.85 -10.77 -18.35
C ARG A 113 -24.20 -10.07 -18.36
N HIS A 114 -24.34 -8.96 -17.65
CA HIS A 114 -25.56 -8.18 -17.63
C HIS A 114 -25.64 -7.19 -18.80
N GLN A 115 -26.81 -7.08 -19.42
CA GLN A 115 -27.06 -6.07 -20.45
C GLN A 115 -26.95 -4.67 -19.83
N GLY A 116 -26.36 -3.73 -20.55
CA GLY A 116 -26.17 -2.36 -20.08
C GLY A 116 -24.94 -2.17 -19.16
N ALA A 117 -24.16 -3.22 -18.87
CA ALA A 117 -22.91 -3.12 -18.11
C ALA A 117 -21.87 -2.31 -18.90
N GLY A 118 -21.52 -1.12 -18.41
CA GLY A 118 -20.50 -0.25 -19.03
C GLY A 118 -19.07 -0.57 -18.57
N GLY A 119 -18.89 -0.79 -17.27
CA GLY A 119 -17.59 -1.11 -16.70
C GLY A 119 -17.65 -1.28 -15.19
N ILE A 120 -16.67 -1.98 -14.64
CA ILE A 120 -16.54 -2.20 -13.20
C ILE A 120 -15.09 -2.05 -12.78
N THR A 121 -14.85 -1.36 -11.69
CA THR A 121 -13.55 -1.24 -11.07
C THR A 121 -13.63 -1.72 -9.64
N VAL A 122 -12.92 -2.79 -9.34
CA VAL A 122 -12.89 -3.40 -8.02
C VAL A 122 -11.58 -3.06 -7.34
N ASN A 123 -11.65 -2.49 -6.14
CA ASN A 123 -10.49 -2.22 -5.31
C ASN A 123 -10.45 -3.19 -4.13
N PRO A 124 -9.62 -4.26 -4.18
CA PRO A 124 -9.61 -5.29 -3.17
C PRO A 124 -9.08 -4.82 -1.81
N THR A 125 -8.22 -3.79 -1.80
CA THR A 125 -7.61 -3.30 -0.56
C THR A 125 -8.51 -2.32 0.20
N LEU A 126 -9.23 -1.46 -0.52
CA LEU A 126 -10.21 -0.57 0.10
C LEU A 126 -11.54 -1.29 0.36
N GLY A 127 -11.72 -2.47 -0.22
CA GLY A 127 -13.00 -3.16 -0.18
C GLY A 127 -14.08 -2.34 -0.86
N THR A 128 -13.76 -1.68 -1.99
CA THR A 128 -14.72 -0.87 -2.73
C THR A 128 -14.85 -1.36 -4.16
N VAL A 129 -16.06 -1.21 -4.70
CA VAL A 129 -16.36 -1.49 -6.09
C VAL A 129 -17.05 -0.27 -6.70
N ARG A 130 -16.60 0.15 -7.87
CA ARG A 130 -17.27 1.19 -8.65
C ARG A 130 -17.82 0.57 -9.92
N VAL A 131 -19.11 0.72 -10.14
CA VAL A 131 -19.83 0.20 -11.31
C VAL A 131 -20.29 1.34 -12.18
N HIS A 132 -20.23 1.12 -13.50
CA HIS A 132 -20.73 2.02 -14.51
C HIS A 132 -21.70 1.27 -15.42
N TRP A 133 -22.87 1.82 -15.69
CA TRP A 133 -23.87 1.17 -16.53
C TRP A 133 -24.68 2.21 -17.31
N LYS A 134 -25.30 1.76 -18.41
CA LYS A 134 -26.21 2.60 -19.16
C LYS A 134 -27.56 2.76 -18.44
N LYS A 135 -28.03 3.98 -18.44
CA LYS A 135 -29.29 4.36 -17.78
C LYS A 135 -30.47 3.53 -18.30
N GLY A 136 -31.19 2.84 -17.40
CA GLY A 136 -32.36 2.04 -17.75
C GLY A 136 -32.13 0.64 -18.32
N GLU A 137 -30.87 0.23 -18.56
CA GLU A 137 -30.56 -1.09 -19.13
C GLU A 137 -30.14 -2.15 -18.11
N LEU A 138 -29.67 -1.73 -16.89
CA LEU A 138 -29.15 -2.64 -15.88
C LEU A 138 -29.92 -2.52 -14.56
N GLU A 139 -30.36 -3.64 -14.03
CA GLU A 139 -30.85 -3.79 -12.64
C GLU A 139 -29.68 -4.13 -11.71
N LEU A 140 -29.05 -3.10 -11.12
CA LEU A 140 -27.85 -3.26 -10.30
C LEU A 140 -28.09 -4.19 -9.08
N GLU A 141 -29.29 -4.22 -8.54
CA GLU A 141 -29.66 -5.10 -7.40
C GLU A 141 -29.54 -6.59 -7.75
N ARG A 142 -29.85 -6.95 -8.99
CA ARG A 142 -29.73 -8.35 -9.46
C ARG A 142 -28.27 -8.79 -9.46
N TRP A 143 -27.37 -7.96 -9.96
CA TRP A 143 -25.93 -8.25 -9.93
C TRP A 143 -25.37 -8.30 -8.50
N VAL A 144 -25.78 -7.38 -7.62
CA VAL A 144 -25.36 -7.40 -6.21
C VAL A 144 -25.76 -8.71 -5.55
N LYS A 145 -27.00 -9.18 -5.73
CA LYS A 145 -27.48 -10.48 -5.20
C LYS A 145 -26.70 -11.67 -5.76
N GLU A 146 -26.38 -11.63 -7.05
CA GLU A 146 -25.58 -12.68 -7.70
C GLU A 146 -24.19 -12.78 -7.10
N VAL A 147 -23.51 -11.66 -6.91
CA VAL A 147 -22.15 -11.65 -6.31
C VAL A 147 -22.19 -12.02 -4.83
N GLU A 148 -23.24 -11.63 -4.10
CA GLU A 148 -23.41 -12.03 -2.69
C GLU A 148 -23.64 -13.53 -2.53
N ALA A 149 -24.20 -14.21 -3.54
CA ALA A 149 -24.34 -15.66 -3.54
C ALA A 149 -22.98 -16.40 -3.51
N PHE A 150 -21.91 -15.73 -3.98
CA PHE A 150 -20.53 -16.24 -3.87
C PHE A 150 -19.86 -15.92 -2.52
N GLY A 151 -20.58 -15.38 -1.55
CA GLY A 151 -20.09 -15.10 -0.19
C GLY A 151 -19.50 -13.71 0.02
N TYR A 152 -19.62 -12.82 -0.94
CA TYR A 152 -19.28 -11.40 -0.78
C TYR A 152 -20.42 -10.64 -0.08
N GLN A 153 -20.13 -9.46 0.45
CA GLN A 153 -21.14 -8.62 1.10
C GLN A 153 -20.97 -7.17 0.64
N PHE A 154 -22.05 -6.62 0.11
CA PHE A 154 -22.09 -5.22 -0.32
C PHE A 154 -22.70 -4.31 0.74
N GLY A 155 -22.29 -3.03 0.71
CA GLY A 155 -22.82 -1.96 1.52
C GLY A 155 -22.71 -0.61 0.80
N PRO A 156 -23.42 0.42 1.30
CA PRO A 156 -23.24 1.77 0.78
C PRO A 156 -21.79 2.21 0.98
N ALA A 157 -21.21 2.87 -0.04
CA ALA A 157 -19.88 3.42 0.08
C ALA A 157 -19.83 4.39 1.26
N ARG A 158 -18.87 4.16 2.16
CA ARG A 158 -18.64 5.10 3.26
C ARG A 158 -18.22 6.42 2.63
N LYS A 159 -18.99 7.49 2.89
CA LYS A 159 -18.57 8.84 2.53
C LYS A 159 -17.16 9.03 3.04
N GLU A 160 -16.24 9.41 2.18
CA GLU A 160 -14.88 9.84 2.52
C GLU A 160 -14.96 11.11 3.39
N GLY A 161 -15.23 10.92 4.58
CA GLY A 161 -15.05 11.76 5.72
C GLY A 161 -14.85 10.73 6.79
N SER A 162 -13.60 10.39 7.09
CA SER A 162 -13.27 9.69 8.31
C SER A 162 -14.04 10.41 9.43
N LYS A 163 -15.21 9.90 9.81
CA LYS A 163 -15.74 10.22 11.12
C LYS A 163 -14.60 9.85 12.05
N ARG A 164 -13.86 10.87 12.51
CA ARG A 164 -12.98 10.71 13.67
C ARG A 164 -13.76 9.83 14.61
N SER A 165 -13.18 8.75 15.05
CA SER A 165 -13.75 8.00 16.15
C SER A 165 -13.78 8.97 17.35
N VAL A 166 -14.87 9.71 17.49
CA VAL A 166 -15.10 10.65 18.58
C VAL A 166 -15.26 9.86 19.89
N ASP A 167 -15.45 8.56 19.78
CA ASP A 167 -15.71 7.65 20.87
C ASP A 167 -14.52 7.54 21.86
N LEU A 168 -13.29 7.37 21.38
CA LEU A 168 -12.13 7.22 22.26
C LEU A 168 -11.74 8.51 23.02
N PRO A 169 -11.67 9.70 22.38
CA PRO A 169 -11.45 10.97 23.09
C PRO A 169 -12.52 11.28 24.11
N VAL A 170 -13.80 11.00 23.82
CA VAL A 170 -14.91 11.22 24.73
C VAL A 170 -14.82 10.29 25.95
N ARG A 171 -14.56 8.99 25.72
CA ARG A 171 -14.33 8.02 26.80
C ARG A 171 -13.17 8.42 27.69
N LEU A 172 -12.04 8.85 27.08
CA LEU A 172 -10.88 9.36 27.81
C LEU A 172 -11.23 10.59 28.64
N GLY A 173 -11.94 11.57 28.06
CA GLY A 173 -12.36 12.79 28.78
C GLY A 173 -13.26 12.49 29.98
N ILE A 174 -14.27 11.63 29.79
CA ILE A 174 -15.18 11.21 30.90
C ILE A 174 -14.38 10.44 31.96
N SER A 175 -13.56 9.46 31.57
CA SER A 175 -12.77 8.67 32.53
C SER A 175 -11.77 9.54 33.28
N ALA A 176 -11.12 10.50 32.64
CA ALA A 176 -10.20 11.44 33.31
C ALA A 176 -10.92 12.35 34.30
N ALA A 177 -12.08 12.89 33.94
CA ALA A 177 -12.88 13.71 34.83
C ALA A 177 -13.32 12.91 36.07
N ILE A 178 -13.77 11.68 35.91
CA ILE A 178 -14.13 10.79 37.01
C ILE A 178 -12.89 10.46 37.88
N ALA A 179 -11.75 10.13 37.25
CA ALA A 179 -10.51 9.79 37.97
C ALA A 179 -10.04 10.95 38.84
N ILE A 180 -10.10 12.20 38.36
CA ILE A 180 -9.76 13.39 39.13
C ILE A 180 -10.69 13.55 40.32
N ASN A 181 -11.99 13.38 40.16
CA ASN A 181 -12.96 13.50 41.23
C ASN A 181 -12.77 12.41 42.32
N VAL A 182 -12.65 11.13 41.88
CA VAL A 182 -12.44 10.03 42.80
C VAL A 182 -11.10 10.20 43.56
N MET A 183 -10.05 10.68 42.89
CA MET A 183 -8.77 10.96 43.50
C MET A 183 -8.88 12.09 44.54
N LEU A 184 -9.69 13.14 44.28
CA LEU A 184 -9.93 14.21 45.23
C LEU A 184 -10.62 13.69 46.49
N PHE A 185 -11.60 12.79 46.38
CA PHE A 185 -12.20 12.11 47.52
C PHE A 185 -11.17 11.26 48.27
N SER A 186 -10.36 10.47 47.56
CA SER A 186 -9.31 9.65 48.18
C SER A 186 -8.26 10.50 48.93
N VAL A 187 -7.85 11.64 48.37
CA VAL A 187 -6.91 12.57 49.00
C VAL A 187 -7.44 13.04 50.37
N SER A 188 -8.74 13.29 50.51
CA SER A 188 -9.34 13.68 51.78
C SER A 188 -9.14 12.60 52.86
N PHE A 189 -9.18 11.33 52.49
CA PHE A 189 -8.89 10.22 53.42
C PHE A 189 -7.39 10.12 53.75
N TYR A 190 -6.49 10.36 52.80
CA TYR A 190 -5.03 10.36 53.07
C TYR A 190 -4.61 11.51 53.99
N PHE A 191 -5.31 12.63 54.02
CA PHE A 191 -5.03 13.81 54.87
C PHE A 191 -5.79 13.84 56.16
N GLY A 192 -6.51 12.78 56.54
CA GLY A 192 -6.96 12.61 57.92
C GLY A 192 -8.46 12.58 58.16
N LEU A 193 -9.30 12.46 57.09
CA LEU A 193 -10.71 12.12 57.27
C LEU A 193 -10.79 10.68 57.78
N LYS A 194 -11.09 10.51 59.09
CA LYS A 194 -11.16 9.20 59.72
C LYS A 194 -12.51 8.54 59.51
N PRO A 195 -12.61 7.20 59.57
CA PRO A 195 -13.86 6.47 59.63
C PRO A 195 -14.82 6.84 60.77
N ASP A 196 -14.34 7.66 61.71
CA ASP A 196 -15.10 8.15 62.86
C ASP A 196 -16.19 9.16 62.49
N ASP A 197 -16.19 9.73 61.24
CA ASP A 197 -17.29 10.50 60.64
C ASP A 197 -18.09 9.65 59.67
N PRO A 198 -19.01 8.80 60.15
CA PRO A 198 -19.60 7.73 59.32
C PRO A 198 -20.41 8.26 58.14
N GLN A 199 -21.06 9.41 58.23
CA GLN A 199 -21.89 9.96 57.18
C GLN A 199 -21.08 10.46 55.95
N VAL A 200 -20.00 11.17 56.19
CA VAL A 200 -19.12 11.70 55.11
C VAL A 200 -18.32 10.59 54.48
N PHE A 201 -17.87 9.62 55.28
CA PHE A 201 -17.13 8.46 54.80
C PHE A 201 -17.99 7.58 53.88
N GLU A 202 -19.21 7.23 54.29
CA GLU A 202 -20.15 6.44 53.49
C GLU A 202 -20.54 7.16 52.20
N LEU A 203 -20.75 8.50 52.26
CA LEU A 203 -21.08 9.30 51.08
C LEU A 203 -19.95 9.27 50.06
N PHE A 204 -18.70 9.55 50.43
CA PHE A 204 -17.56 9.57 49.53
C PHE A 204 -17.21 8.19 48.99
N THR A 205 -17.32 7.16 49.80
CA THR A 205 -17.12 5.77 49.37
C THR A 205 -18.21 5.31 48.40
N GLY A 206 -19.48 5.61 48.72
CA GLY A 206 -20.60 5.33 47.83
C GLY A 206 -20.51 6.08 46.48
N LEU A 207 -20.14 7.38 46.53
CA LEU A 207 -19.94 8.18 45.33
C LEU A 207 -18.76 7.65 44.47
N SER A 208 -17.65 7.28 45.13
CA SER A 208 -16.49 6.65 44.47
C SER A 208 -16.88 5.32 43.78
N PHE A 209 -17.71 4.49 44.42
CA PHE A 209 -18.22 3.26 43.84
C PHE A 209 -19.03 3.53 42.57
N PHE A 210 -20.03 4.44 42.62
CA PHE A 210 -20.87 4.76 41.44
C PHE A 210 -20.04 5.35 40.28
N LEU A 211 -19.16 6.29 40.58
CA LEU A 211 -18.28 6.90 39.59
C LEU A 211 -17.33 5.88 38.94
N SER A 212 -16.73 5.01 39.78
CA SER A 212 -15.81 3.98 39.28
C SER A 212 -16.53 2.92 38.45
N THR A 213 -17.78 2.56 38.80
CA THR A 213 -18.63 1.70 37.98
C THR A 213 -18.86 2.35 36.62
N GLY A 214 -19.14 3.65 36.58
CA GLY A 214 -19.23 4.42 35.33
C GLY A 214 -17.94 4.35 34.50
N THR A 215 -16.78 4.50 35.13
CA THR A 215 -15.47 4.37 34.44
C THR A 215 -15.25 2.98 33.88
N VAL A 216 -15.59 1.90 34.61
CA VAL A 216 -15.46 0.51 34.15
C VAL A 216 -16.34 0.25 32.91
N LEU A 217 -17.59 0.74 32.96
CA LEU A 217 -18.55 0.55 31.85
C LEU A 217 -18.22 1.40 30.61
N ILE A 218 -17.77 2.66 30.81
CA ILE A 218 -17.50 3.58 29.69
C ILE A 218 -16.05 3.43 29.24
N GLY A 219 -15.09 3.54 30.14
CA GLY A 219 -13.65 3.53 29.83
C GLY A 219 -13.07 2.13 29.66
N GLY A 220 -13.55 1.16 30.44
CA GLY A 220 -13.12 -0.24 30.39
C GLY A 220 -13.65 -0.99 29.17
N TRP A 221 -14.77 -0.55 28.58
CA TRP A 221 -15.46 -1.25 27.49
C TRP A 221 -14.57 -1.63 26.29
N PRO A 222 -13.70 -0.76 25.74
CA PRO A 222 -12.84 -1.12 24.63
C PRO A 222 -11.92 -2.31 24.92
N PHE A 223 -11.42 -2.43 26.14
CA PHE A 223 -10.54 -3.52 26.56
C PHE A 223 -11.32 -4.83 26.72
N PHE A 224 -12.52 -4.79 27.30
CA PHE A 224 -13.40 -5.96 27.38
C PHE A 224 -13.82 -6.46 26.02
N GLN A 225 -14.22 -5.57 25.13
CA GLN A 225 -14.61 -5.92 23.77
C GLN A 225 -13.46 -6.55 22.97
N ALA A 226 -12.23 -6.04 23.12
CA ALA A 226 -11.04 -6.60 22.47
C ALA A 226 -10.66 -7.98 23.05
N ALA A 227 -10.71 -8.12 24.40
CA ALA A 227 -10.45 -9.39 25.07
C ALA A 227 -11.46 -10.47 24.67
N VAL A 228 -12.75 -10.17 24.67
CA VAL A 228 -13.82 -11.13 24.29
C VAL A 228 -13.71 -11.50 22.80
N ARG A 229 -13.44 -10.54 21.91
CA ARG A 229 -13.21 -10.85 20.49
C ARG A 229 -12.00 -11.76 20.31
N GLY A 230 -10.89 -11.47 21.01
CA GLY A 230 -9.70 -12.30 20.99
C GLY A 230 -9.97 -13.73 21.44
N LEU A 231 -10.69 -13.91 22.56
CA LEU A 231 -11.05 -15.23 23.07
C LEU A 231 -11.97 -16.00 22.11
N ARG A 232 -12.96 -15.31 21.50
CA ARG A 232 -13.87 -15.95 20.52
C ARG A 232 -13.14 -16.40 19.25
N SER A 233 -12.13 -15.63 18.80
CA SER A 233 -11.30 -15.98 17.65
C SER A 233 -10.14 -16.94 18.00
N ARG A 234 -10.07 -17.46 19.23
CA ARG A 234 -8.97 -18.29 19.75
C ARG A 234 -7.57 -17.63 19.61
N MET A 235 -7.55 -16.31 19.57
CA MET A 235 -6.32 -15.51 19.57
C MET A 235 -6.19 -14.77 20.91
N LEU A 236 -5.08 -14.97 21.62
CA LEU A 236 -4.80 -14.23 22.86
C LEU A 236 -4.40 -12.80 22.50
N HIS A 237 -5.31 -11.87 22.77
CA HIS A 237 -5.10 -10.44 22.53
C HIS A 237 -4.32 -9.80 23.70
N LEU A 238 -3.50 -8.79 23.40
CA LEU A 238 -2.72 -8.05 24.41
C LEU A 238 -3.58 -7.31 25.45
N ASP A 239 -4.84 -7.02 25.13
CA ASP A 239 -5.80 -6.38 26.03
C ASP A 239 -6.40 -7.35 27.09
N LEU A 240 -6.17 -8.67 26.96
CA LEU A 240 -6.70 -9.65 27.90
C LEU A 240 -6.17 -9.47 29.33
N PRO A 241 -4.85 -9.33 29.59
CA PRO A 241 -4.34 -9.03 30.91
C PRO A 241 -4.88 -7.71 31.49
N ILE A 242 -5.07 -6.68 30.65
CA ILE A 242 -5.64 -5.39 31.09
C ILE A 242 -7.09 -5.56 31.53
N ALA A 243 -7.91 -6.25 30.74
CA ALA A 243 -9.31 -6.53 31.08
C ALA A 243 -9.40 -7.35 32.38
N MET A 244 -8.53 -8.37 32.57
CA MET A 244 -8.45 -9.14 33.82
C MET A 244 -8.05 -8.28 35.02
N GLY A 245 -7.07 -7.39 34.84
CA GLY A 245 -6.66 -6.45 35.87
C GLY A 245 -7.81 -5.54 36.32
N ILE A 246 -8.58 -4.97 35.39
CA ILE A 246 -9.77 -4.16 35.68
C ILE A 246 -10.79 -4.97 36.48
N VAL A 247 -11.10 -6.20 36.05
CA VAL A 247 -12.07 -7.05 36.74
C VAL A 247 -11.61 -7.41 38.17
N LEU A 248 -10.34 -7.74 38.33
CA LEU A 248 -9.80 -8.10 39.65
C LEU A 248 -9.80 -6.92 40.60
N VAL A 249 -9.32 -5.73 40.19
CA VAL A 249 -9.31 -4.54 41.04
C VAL A 249 -10.73 -4.10 41.37
N TYR A 250 -11.62 -4.05 40.41
CA TYR A 250 -13.01 -3.67 40.64
C TYR A 250 -13.73 -4.68 41.56
N GLY A 251 -13.58 -5.99 41.28
CA GLY A 251 -14.19 -7.05 42.07
C GLY A 251 -13.70 -7.00 43.54
N MET A 252 -12.38 -6.81 43.73
CA MET A 252 -11.83 -6.71 45.10
C MET A 252 -12.33 -5.47 45.81
N SER A 253 -12.40 -4.32 45.10
CA SER A 253 -12.95 -3.07 45.68
C SER A 253 -14.42 -3.23 46.11
N VAL A 254 -15.21 -3.97 45.35
CA VAL A 254 -16.62 -4.27 45.69
C VAL A 254 -16.71 -5.22 46.86
N VAL A 255 -15.91 -6.30 46.87
CA VAL A 255 -15.86 -7.23 48.01
C VAL A 255 -15.49 -6.51 49.27
N GLN A 256 -14.48 -5.67 49.24
CA GLN A 256 -14.01 -4.88 50.40
C GLN A 256 -15.10 -3.91 50.88
N LEU A 257 -15.79 -3.24 49.99
CA LEU A 257 -16.92 -2.35 50.31
C LEU A 257 -18.05 -3.08 51.03
N VAL A 258 -18.40 -4.29 50.56
CA VAL A 258 -19.48 -5.10 51.15
C VAL A 258 -19.09 -5.74 52.47
N THR A 259 -17.88 -6.27 52.59
CA THR A 259 -17.43 -6.98 53.81
C THR A 259 -17.08 -6.06 54.94
N SER A 260 -16.55 -4.85 54.69
CA SER A 260 -16.19 -3.88 55.69
C SER A 260 -17.36 -3.03 56.19
N HIS A 261 -18.58 -3.23 55.67
CA HIS A 261 -19.77 -2.41 56.02
C HIS A 261 -19.49 -0.91 55.94
N GLY A 262 -18.67 -0.47 55.00
CA GLY A 262 -18.31 0.93 54.82
C GLY A 262 -17.27 1.46 55.82
N ARG A 263 -16.72 0.62 56.69
CA ARG A 263 -15.74 1.02 57.74
C ARG A 263 -14.33 0.53 57.51
N GLY A 264 -14.03 -0.07 56.38
CA GLY A 264 -12.71 -0.62 56.04
C GLY A 264 -11.79 0.40 55.37
N ASP A 265 -10.51 -0.02 55.22
CA ASP A 265 -9.52 0.73 54.47
C ASP A 265 -10.01 1.01 53.03
N LEU A 266 -9.52 2.13 52.47
CA LEU A 266 -9.89 2.65 51.19
C LEU A 266 -9.94 1.56 50.12
N ALA A 267 -11.10 1.36 49.50
CA ALA A 267 -11.25 0.51 48.32
C ALA A 267 -10.40 1.10 47.17
N TYR A 268 -9.79 0.29 46.35
CA TYR A 268 -8.87 0.67 45.28
C TYR A 268 -9.54 1.38 44.07
N PHE A 269 -10.58 2.20 44.35
CA PHE A 269 -11.34 2.91 43.31
C PHE A 269 -10.51 4.00 42.62
N ASP A 270 -9.65 4.72 43.31
CA ASP A 270 -8.71 5.72 42.79
C ASP A 270 -7.68 5.09 41.87
N THR A 271 -7.10 3.97 42.32
CA THR A 271 -6.16 3.17 41.51
C THR A 271 -6.80 2.65 40.22
N LEU A 272 -8.03 2.14 40.29
CA LEU A 272 -8.78 1.62 39.17
C LEU A 272 -9.07 2.71 38.12
N ASN A 273 -9.58 3.86 38.57
CA ASN A 273 -9.90 4.98 37.69
C ASN A 273 -8.64 5.55 37.01
N THR A 274 -7.56 5.70 37.78
CA THR A 274 -6.27 6.14 37.24
C THR A 274 -5.73 5.15 36.21
N PHE A 275 -5.78 3.85 36.49
CA PHE A 275 -5.35 2.80 35.61
C PHE A 275 -6.11 2.82 34.30
N ILE A 276 -7.45 2.82 34.31
CA ILE A 276 -8.28 2.84 33.09
C ILE A 276 -7.99 4.11 32.28
N THR A 277 -7.89 5.27 32.96
CA THR A 277 -7.61 6.56 32.29
C THR A 277 -6.25 6.56 31.58
N LEU A 278 -5.20 6.06 32.26
CA LEU A 278 -3.85 5.98 31.68
C LEU A 278 -3.79 4.99 30.51
N MET A 279 -4.52 3.87 30.58
CA MET A 279 -4.64 2.93 29.49
C MET A 279 -5.34 3.54 28.28
N LEU A 280 -6.44 4.26 28.49
CA LEU A 280 -7.13 4.99 27.42
C LEU A 280 -6.27 6.08 26.81
N LEU A 281 -5.51 6.82 27.62
CA LEU A 281 -4.57 7.84 27.15
C LEU A 281 -3.49 7.22 26.25
N GLY A 282 -2.90 6.11 26.67
CA GLY A 282 -1.92 5.36 25.89
C GLY A 282 -2.50 4.93 24.51
N ARG A 283 -3.73 4.39 24.51
CA ARG A 283 -4.43 3.99 23.29
C ARG A 283 -4.79 5.18 22.39
N PHE A 284 -5.25 6.27 22.97
CA PHE A 284 -5.54 7.51 22.25
C PHE A 284 -4.28 8.08 21.57
N LEU A 285 -3.16 8.13 22.27
CA LEU A 285 -1.88 8.60 21.71
C LEU A 285 -1.43 7.69 20.56
N GLN A 286 -1.58 6.37 20.71
CA GLN A 286 -1.27 5.39 19.68
C GLN A 286 -2.13 5.60 18.43
N GLU A 287 -3.46 5.68 18.56
CA GLU A 287 -4.36 5.92 17.44
C GLU A 287 -4.08 7.25 16.74
N ARG A 288 -3.83 8.32 17.53
CA ARG A 288 -3.53 9.65 16.98
C ARG A 288 -2.20 9.68 16.22
N MET A 289 -1.18 8.94 16.67
CA MET A 289 0.09 8.81 15.95
C MET A 289 -0.09 8.02 14.64
N LEU A 290 -0.80 6.91 14.68
CA LEU A 290 -1.11 6.12 13.48
C LEU A 290 -1.95 6.92 12.48
N GLU A 291 -2.93 7.70 12.95
CA GLU A 291 -3.78 8.54 12.08
C GLU A 291 -3.00 9.70 11.44
N LYS A 292 -2.13 10.38 12.20
CA LYS A 292 -1.26 11.43 11.67
C LYS A 292 -0.36 10.92 10.55
N ASN A 293 0.19 9.73 10.71
CA ASN A 293 1.06 9.12 9.72
C ASN A 293 0.29 8.62 8.50
N ARG A 294 -0.94 8.12 8.71
CA ARG A 294 -1.83 7.71 7.61
C ARG A 294 -2.20 8.87 6.70
N ARG A 295 -2.32 10.10 7.20
CA ARG A 295 -2.55 11.30 6.38
C ARG A 295 -1.36 11.62 5.48
N TYR A 296 -0.13 11.49 5.98
CA TYR A 296 1.07 11.68 5.17
C TYR A 296 1.26 10.60 4.09
N LEU A 297 0.70 9.41 4.28
CA LEU A 297 0.66 8.35 3.26
C LEU A 297 -0.34 8.65 2.14
N LEU A 298 -1.36 9.45 2.40
CA LEU A 298 -2.44 9.79 1.46
C LEU A 298 -2.15 11.03 0.61
N GLU A 299 -1.17 11.85 0.99
CA GLU A 299 -0.89 13.13 0.30
C GLU A 299 0.10 13.02 -0.87
N ASP A 300 0.80 11.86 -1.04
CA ASP A 300 1.83 11.72 -2.08
C ASP A 300 1.70 10.36 -2.78
N ASP A 301 0.91 10.32 -3.84
CA ASP A 301 0.42 9.10 -4.49
C ASP A 301 1.39 8.51 -5.52
N GLY A 302 2.56 9.13 -5.74
CA GLY A 302 3.44 8.80 -6.86
C GLY A 302 2.85 9.19 -8.23
N ALA A 303 1.66 9.80 -8.25
CA ALA A 303 0.97 10.25 -9.44
C ALA A 303 1.59 11.50 -10.08
N ASP A 304 2.44 12.21 -9.31
CA ASP A 304 3.13 13.41 -9.80
C ASP A 304 4.11 13.16 -10.96
N GLY A 305 4.53 11.91 -11.16
CA GLY A 305 5.37 11.48 -12.29
C GLY A 305 4.60 11.10 -13.56
N LEU A 306 3.28 10.91 -13.47
CA LEU A 306 2.48 10.49 -14.63
C LEU A 306 2.18 11.69 -15.54
N MET A 307 2.76 11.66 -16.75
CA MET A 307 2.52 12.68 -17.79
C MET A 307 1.46 12.19 -18.77
N VAL A 308 0.55 13.05 -19.13
CA VAL A 308 -0.52 12.79 -20.10
C VAL A 308 -0.57 13.87 -21.16
N ARG A 309 -1.02 13.55 -22.36
CA ARG A 309 -1.14 14.47 -23.50
C ARG A 309 -2.56 15.02 -23.56
N ARG A 310 -2.71 16.28 -23.16
CA ARG A 310 -3.99 16.99 -23.23
C ARG A 310 -4.10 17.74 -24.57
N VAL A 311 -5.23 17.59 -25.22
CA VAL A 311 -5.53 18.23 -26.50
C VAL A 311 -6.22 19.58 -26.26
N LEU A 312 -5.64 20.67 -26.75
CA LEU A 312 -6.19 22.03 -26.67
C LEU A 312 -6.32 22.59 -28.08
N GLY A 313 -7.42 22.24 -28.77
CA GLY A 313 -7.62 22.58 -30.18
C GLY A 313 -6.54 21.97 -31.07
N GLU A 314 -5.72 22.78 -31.74
CA GLU A 314 -4.59 22.34 -32.57
C GLU A 314 -3.27 22.14 -31.79
N ARG A 315 -3.29 22.17 -30.47
CA ARG A 315 -2.08 22.02 -29.64
C ARG A 315 -2.21 20.82 -28.72
N LEU A 316 -1.11 20.11 -28.55
CA LEU A 316 -0.95 19.11 -27.49
C LEU A 316 -0.15 19.71 -26.35
N GLU A 317 -0.65 19.59 -25.15
CA GLU A 317 0.06 19.98 -23.94
C GLU A 317 0.39 18.73 -23.11
N SER A 318 1.66 18.55 -22.78
CA SER A 318 2.06 17.49 -21.83
C SER A 318 1.84 17.99 -20.40
N VAL A 319 0.84 17.44 -19.72
CA VAL A 319 0.48 17.82 -18.36
C VAL A 319 0.68 16.66 -17.39
N LYS A 320 0.91 16.96 -16.11
CA LYS A 320 0.91 15.93 -15.08
C LYS A 320 -0.52 15.42 -14.87
N ALA A 321 -0.70 14.09 -14.68
CA ALA A 321 -2.00 13.48 -14.47
C ALA A 321 -2.85 14.14 -13.36
N PRO A 322 -2.30 14.59 -12.21
CA PRO A 322 -3.06 15.33 -11.21
C PRO A 322 -3.73 16.62 -11.68
N LYS A 323 -3.29 17.18 -12.82
CA LYS A 323 -3.89 18.38 -13.43
C LYS A 323 -5.05 18.07 -14.40
N VAL A 324 -5.34 16.80 -14.64
CA VAL A 324 -6.46 16.39 -15.48
C VAL A 324 -7.76 16.61 -14.72
N VAL A 325 -8.67 17.34 -15.36
CA VAL A 325 -10.01 17.64 -14.85
C VAL A 325 -11.10 17.04 -15.74
N LYS A 326 -12.29 16.90 -15.23
CA LYS A 326 -13.45 16.41 -15.99
C LYS A 326 -13.66 17.26 -17.26
N GLY A 327 -13.82 16.60 -18.40
CA GLY A 327 -14.02 17.24 -19.70
C GLY A 327 -12.73 17.46 -20.52
N ASP A 328 -11.55 17.22 -19.95
CA ASP A 328 -10.31 17.28 -20.71
C ASP A 328 -10.28 16.19 -21.79
N VAL A 329 -9.86 16.55 -22.99
CA VAL A 329 -9.60 15.61 -24.08
C VAL A 329 -8.14 15.18 -24.02
N LEU A 330 -7.92 13.88 -23.94
CA LEU A 330 -6.58 13.29 -23.83
C LEU A 330 -6.27 12.43 -25.06
N LEU A 331 -5.04 12.54 -25.57
CA LEU A 331 -4.50 11.65 -26.60
C LEU A 331 -3.78 10.48 -25.92
N VAL A 332 -4.22 9.26 -26.22
CA VAL A 332 -3.68 8.01 -25.69
C VAL A 332 -2.97 7.25 -26.81
N ALA A 333 -1.64 7.34 -26.85
CA ALA A 333 -0.84 6.63 -27.83
C ALA A 333 -0.73 5.12 -27.51
N PRO A 334 -0.34 4.26 -28.46
CA PRO A 334 -0.07 2.85 -28.21
C PRO A 334 0.86 2.65 -27.02
N GLY A 335 0.44 1.84 -26.06
CA GLY A 335 1.16 1.61 -24.80
C GLY A 335 0.97 2.66 -23.71
N ASP A 336 0.27 3.76 -23.96
CA ASP A 336 -0.05 4.75 -22.92
C ASP A 336 -1.13 4.25 -21.97
N LEU A 337 -1.07 4.75 -20.73
CA LEU A 337 -2.05 4.53 -19.68
C LEU A 337 -3.13 5.62 -19.71
N VAL A 338 -4.39 5.21 -19.57
CA VAL A 338 -5.51 6.13 -19.37
C VAL A 338 -5.57 6.53 -17.89
N PRO A 339 -5.38 7.80 -17.52
CA PRO A 339 -5.18 8.21 -16.12
C PRO A 339 -6.48 8.30 -15.31
N VAL A 340 -7.61 8.49 -15.99
CA VAL A 340 -8.94 8.69 -15.41
C VAL A 340 -9.95 7.86 -16.19
N ASP A 341 -11.11 7.58 -15.58
CA ASP A 341 -12.21 7.01 -16.34
C ASP A 341 -12.61 8.01 -17.44
N ALA A 342 -12.68 7.54 -18.68
CA ALA A 342 -12.86 8.41 -19.84
C ALA A 342 -13.75 7.76 -20.89
N VAL A 343 -14.34 8.55 -21.78
CA VAL A 343 -15.17 8.08 -22.90
C VAL A 343 -14.35 8.13 -24.19
N LEU A 344 -14.36 7.06 -24.95
CA LEU A 344 -13.68 6.98 -26.24
C LEU A 344 -14.39 7.89 -27.26
N LEU A 345 -13.60 8.79 -27.90
CA LEU A 345 -14.14 9.72 -28.93
C LEU A 345 -13.99 9.17 -30.36
N ASP A 346 -12.88 8.50 -30.64
CA ASP A 346 -12.51 8.04 -31.96
C ASP A 346 -13.17 6.71 -32.34
N ALA A 347 -12.71 6.11 -33.43
CA ALA A 347 -13.09 4.76 -33.84
C ALA A 347 -12.76 3.71 -32.77
N ALA A 348 -13.33 2.51 -32.90
CA ALA A 348 -13.11 1.42 -31.95
C ALA A 348 -11.62 1.19 -31.66
N ALA A 349 -11.28 1.13 -30.37
CA ALA A 349 -9.93 0.98 -29.85
C ALA A 349 -9.71 -0.35 -29.14
N GLN A 350 -8.47 -0.84 -29.06
CA GLN A 350 -8.09 -1.99 -28.26
C GLN A 350 -7.42 -1.51 -26.97
N ILE A 351 -7.96 -1.95 -25.83
CA ILE A 351 -7.37 -1.63 -24.53
C ILE A 351 -6.98 -2.92 -23.79
N SER A 352 -5.91 -2.86 -23.01
CA SER A 352 -5.54 -3.90 -22.05
C SER A 352 -5.80 -3.45 -20.65
N THR A 353 -6.36 -4.36 -19.84
CA THR A 353 -6.55 -4.19 -18.39
C THR A 353 -5.87 -5.32 -17.61
N ASP A 354 -4.93 -6.02 -18.24
CA ASP A 354 -4.27 -7.23 -17.75
C ASP A 354 -3.70 -7.09 -16.33
N TRP A 355 -3.07 -5.97 -16.04
CA TRP A 355 -2.49 -5.69 -14.74
C TRP A 355 -3.53 -5.42 -13.63
N MET A 356 -4.74 -5.00 -13.99
CA MET A 356 -5.85 -4.75 -13.06
C MET A 356 -6.74 -5.97 -12.86
N THR A 357 -7.01 -6.69 -13.96
CA THR A 357 -8.01 -7.77 -13.98
C THR A 357 -7.38 -9.16 -14.10
N GLY A 358 -6.10 -9.25 -14.49
CA GLY A 358 -5.41 -10.51 -14.80
C GLY A 358 -5.81 -11.11 -16.16
N GLU A 359 -6.61 -10.43 -16.98
CA GLU A 359 -6.98 -10.88 -18.31
C GLU A 359 -5.93 -10.44 -19.33
N ALA A 360 -5.22 -11.40 -19.93
CA ALA A 360 -4.15 -11.12 -20.90
C ALA A 360 -4.65 -10.69 -22.29
N ALA A 361 -5.93 -10.92 -22.65
CA ALA A 361 -6.46 -10.60 -23.96
C ALA A 361 -6.93 -9.13 -24.03
N PRO A 362 -6.44 -8.33 -25.01
CA PRO A 362 -6.94 -6.98 -25.23
C PRO A 362 -8.45 -6.96 -25.53
N ARG A 363 -9.15 -6.00 -24.95
CA ARG A 363 -10.58 -5.78 -25.15
C ARG A 363 -10.80 -4.69 -26.18
N ARG A 364 -11.72 -4.93 -27.11
CA ARG A 364 -12.21 -3.92 -28.05
C ARG A 364 -13.25 -3.03 -27.38
N VAL A 365 -13.09 -1.73 -27.50
CA VAL A 365 -14.00 -0.69 -26.99
C VAL A 365 -14.53 0.10 -28.18
N GLU A 366 -15.85 0.28 -28.25
CA GLU A 366 -16.51 1.02 -29.32
C GLU A 366 -16.58 2.53 -28.99
N PRO A 367 -16.74 3.41 -29.98
CA PRO A 367 -16.92 4.85 -29.78
C PRO A 367 -18.05 5.15 -28.79
N GLY A 368 -17.83 6.12 -27.90
CA GLY A 368 -18.79 6.49 -26.87
C GLY A 368 -18.84 5.55 -25.65
N ALA A 369 -18.07 4.46 -25.66
CA ALA A 369 -17.98 3.56 -24.53
C ALA A 369 -16.91 4.03 -23.52
N LEU A 370 -17.08 3.60 -22.27
CA LEU A 370 -16.16 3.94 -21.17
C LEU A 370 -14.85 3.15 -21.28
N VAL A 371 -13.75 3.87 -21.16
CA VAL A 371 -12.39 3.36 -20.99
C VAL A 371 -12.03 3.54 -19.52
N PRO A 372 -11.85 2.46 -18.74
CA PRO A 372 -11.53 2.56 -17.32
C PRO A 372 -10.14 3.18 -17.09
N ALA A 373 -10.01 3.95 -16.02
CA ALA A 373 -8.72 4.42 -15.55
C ALA A 373 -7.77 3.24 -15.27
N GLY A 374 -6.51 3.38 -15.69
CA GLY A 374 -5.53 2.31 -15.58
C GLY A 374 -5.50 1.35 -16.79
N SER A 375 -6.37 1.51 -17.77
CA SER A 375 -6.29 0.77 -19.04
C SER A 375 -5.11 1.24 -19.88
N PHE A 376 -4.50 0.34 -20.66
CA PHE A 376 -3.47 0.66 -21.64
C PHE A 376 -4.06 0.62 -23.04
N ASN A 377 -3.59 1.51 -23.90
CA ASN A 377 -3.82 1.36 -25.33
C ASN A 377 -3.01 0.14 -25.86
N ALA A 378 -3.69 -0.97 -26.10
CA ALA A 378 -3.11 -2.19 -26.66
C ALA A 378 -3.21 -2.23 -28.20
N GLY A 379 -3.77 -1.20 -28.82
CA GLY A 379 -3.86 -1.05 -30.27
C GLY A 379 -2.58 -0.51 -30.91
N ARG A 380 -2.64 -0.29 -32.19
CA ARG A 380 -1.54 0.28 -33.01
C ARG A 380 -1.75 1.74 -33.37
N ILE A 381 -2.91 2.30 -33.05
CA ILE A 381 -3.33 3.66 -33.38
C ILE A 381 -3.59 4.41 -32.08
N ALA A 382 -3.15 5.66 -32.01
CA ALA A 382 -3.52 6.55 -30.92
C ALA A 382 -5.00 6.93 -31.03
N PHE A 383 -5.65 7.08 -29.89
CA PHE A 383 -7.06 7.47 -29.82
C PHE A 383 -7.27 8.60 -28.82
N HIS A 384 -8.37 9.33 -28.98
CA HIS A 384 -8.76 10.40 -28.08
C HIS A 384 -9.83 9.91 -27.10
N VAL A 385 -9.73 10.37 -25.87
CA VAL A 385 -10.74 10.12 -24.83
C VAL A 385 -11.09 11.41 -24.11
N THR A 386 -12.36 11.55 -23.70
CA THR A 386 -12.80 12.65 -22.83
C THR A 386 -12.87 12.14 -21.39
N SER A 387 -12.21 12.81 -20.47
CA SER A 387 -12.22 12.50 -19.06
C SER A 387 -13.64 12.69 -18.46
N THR A 388 -14.12 11.71 -17.67
CA THR A 388 -15.43 11.75 -17.01
C THR A 388 -15.35 12.30 -15.59
N GLN A 389 -14.15 12.39 -15.02
CA GLN A 389 -13.90 12.80 -13.64
C GLN A 389 -12.53 13.46 -13.49
N ASP A 390 -12.34 14.17 -12.38
CA ASP A 390 -11.02 14.70 -12.02
C ASP A 390 -10.07 13.56 -11.61
N PHE A 391 -8.77 13.73 -11.84
CA PHE A 391 -7.77 12.72 -11.48
C PHE A 391 -7.80 12.33 -10.00
N ALA A 392 -8.05 13.28 -9.10
CA ALA A 392 -8.13 13.02 -7.67
C ALA A 392 -9.24 12.00 -7.30
N GLN A 393 -10.25 11.84 -8.16
CA GLN A 393 -11.35 10.90 -8.00
C GLN A 393 -11.11 9.57 -8.75
N SER A 394 -10.00 9.47 -9.50
CA SER A 394 -9.68 8.31 -10.32
C SER A 394 -9.42 7.07 -9.48
N SER A 395 -9.93 5.93 -9.96
CA SER A 395 -9.64 4.62 -9.40
C SER A 395 -8.15 4.26 -9.50
N LEU A 396 -7.43 4.83 -10.46
CA LEU A 396 -5.98 4.70 -10.60
C LEU A 396 -5.24 5.23 -9.35
N VAL A 397 -5.67 6.37 -8.80
CA VAL A 397 -5.10 6.92 -7.56
C VAL A 397 -5.24 5.93 -6.42
N ALA A 398 -6.39 5.26 -6.31
CA ALA A 398 -6.61 4.22 -5.30
C ALA A 398 -5.71 2.99 -5.53
N LEU A 399 -5.49 2.58 -6.79
CA LEU A 399 -4.61 1.47 -7.16
C LEU A 399 -3.12 1.79 -6.90
N LEU A 400 -2.68 3.02 -7.16
CA LEU A 400 -1.31 3.46 -6.91
C LEU A 400 -0.99 3.54 -5.40
N ARG A 401 -1.99 3.77 -4.55
CA ARG A 401 -1.84 3.85 -3.08
C ARG A 401 -1.59 2.52 -2.39
N GLN A 402 -1.68 1.38 -3.08
CA GLN A 402 -1.68 0.06 -2.43
C GLN A 402 -0.31 -0.62 -2.42
N PRO A 403 0.13 -1.18 -1.26
CA PRO A 403 1.20 -2.17 -1.24
C PRO A 403 0.63 -3.53 -1.68
N ALA A 404 1.16 -4.10 -2.76
CA ALA A 404 0.87 -5.50 -3.10
C ALA A 404 1.57 -6.43 -2.10
N PRO A 405 0.86 -7.34 -1.42
CA PRO A 405 1.51 -8.35 -0.61
C PRO A 405 2.27 -9.32 -1.53
N ARG A 406 3.59 -9.39 -1.44
CA ARG A 406 4.35 -10.53 -1.98
C ARG A 406 4.01 -11.78 -1.19
N VAL A 407 3.40 -12.73 -1.86
CA VAL A 407 3.09 -14.05 -1.28
C VAL A 407 4.41 -14.79 -1.05
N GLY A 408 4.74 -15.05 0.21
CA GLY A 408 5.79 -16.01 0.61
C GLY A 408 6.95 -15.49 1.45
N VAL A 409 7.41 -14.27 1.31
CA VAL A 409 8.61 -13.76 2.04
C VAL A 409 8.23 -12.98 3.31
N GLY A 410 7.17 -12.18 3.27
CA GLY A 410 6.72 -11.37 4.42
C GLY A 410 5.93 -12.12 5.49
N ALA A 411 5.33 -13.27 5.15
CA ALA A 411 4.53 -14.07 6.08
C ALA A 411 5.33 -14.58 7.31
N LYS A 412 6.64 -14.78 7.19
CA LYS A 412 7.48 -15.26 8.30
C LYS A 412 7.66 -14.21 9.41
N HIS A 413 7.75 -12.92 9.05
CA HIS A 413 7.96 -11.85 10.05
C HIS A 413 6.69 -11.52 10.84
N HIS A 414 5.52 -11.41 10.17
CA HIS A 414 4.23 -11.23 10.84
C HIS A 414 3.94 -12.39 11.82
N GLN A 415 4.19 -13.63 11.40
CA GLN A 415 4.03 -14.81 12.25
C GLN A 415 4.98 -14.84 13.46
N LEU A 416 6.16 -14.21 13.38
CA LEU A 416 7.08 -14.11 14.51
C LEU A 416 6.55 -13.15 15.58
N TRP A 417 6.03 -11.99 15.19
CA TRP A 417 5.46 -11.01 16.10
C TRP A 417 4.20 -11.55 16.79
N ASP A 418 3.30 -12.21 16.06
CA ASP A 418 2.10 -12.83 16.62
C ASP A 418 2.44 -13.97 17.59
N ARG A 419 3.46 -14.77 17.27
CA ARG A 419 3.96 -15.82 18.18
C ARG A 419 4.59 -15.22 19.43
N LEU A 420 5.37 -14.15 19.28
CA LEU A 420 6.00 -13.48 20.42
C LEU A 420 4.95 -12.84 21.32
N ALA A 421 3.98 -12.13 20.76
CA ALA A 421 2.88 -11.52 21.52
C ALA A 421 2.05 -12.58 22.28
N ARG A 422 1.74 -13.70 21.66
CA ARG A 422 1.01 -14.82 22.27
C ARG A 422 1.81 -15.43 23.44
N ARG A 423 3.10 -15.72 23.23
CA ARG A 423 3.97 -16.24 24.28
C ARG A 423 4.07 -15.27 25.45
N TRP A 424 4.16 -13.97 25.15
CA TRP A 424 4.21 -12.93 26.17
C TRP A 424 2.97 -12.92 27.05
N VAL A 425 1.75 -12.92 26.45
CA VAL A 425 0.49 -12.94 27.20
C VAL A 425 0.42 -14.18 28.10
N VAL A 426 0.78 -15.36 27.58
CA VAL A 426 0.80 -16.61 28.40
C VAL A 426 1.77 -16.51 29.55
N THR A 427 2.98 -15.93 29.31
CA THR A 427 3.99 -15.74 30.35
C THR A 427 3.48 -14.79 31.44
N VAL A 428 2.86 -13.67 31.06
CA VAL A 428 2.28 -12.70 31.98
C VAL A 428 1.22 -13.33 32.87
N LEU A 429 0.28 -14.05 32.26
CA LEU A 429 -0.78 -14.73 32.99
C LEU A 429 -0.20 -15.81 33.94
N GLY A 430 0.79 -16.59 33.48
CA GLY A 430 1.47 -17.58 34.31
C GLY A 430 2.19 -16.97 35.49
N VAL A 431 2.97 -15.89 35.28
CA VAL A 431 3.71 -15.19 36.35
C VAL A 431 2.73 -14.52 37.31
N SER A 432 1.63 -13.93 36.83
CA SER A 432 0.60 -13.33 37.66
C SER A 432 -0.10 -14.38 38.53
N THR A 433 -0.45 -15.53 37.96
CA THR A 433 -1.05 -16.65 38.74
C THR A 433 -0.06 -17.21 39.75
N PHE A 434 1.22 -17.36 39.37
CA PHE A 434 2.27 -17.78 40.28
C PHE A 434 2.44 -16.79 41.44
N GLY A 435 2.49 -15.49 41.17
CA GLY A 435 2.57 -14.43 42.18
C GLY A 435 1.37 -14.44 43.14
N PHE A 436 0.16 -14.63 42.59
CA PHE A 436 -1.06 -14.78 43.40
C PHE A 436 -0.95 -15.96 44.37
N LEU A 437 -0.58 -17.15 43.87
CA LEU A 437 -0.46 -18.35 44.73
C LEU A 437 0.67 -18.23 45.76
N LEU A 438 1.78 -17.60 45.41
CA LEU A 438 2.92 -17.37 46.31
C LEU A 438 2.52 -16.51 47.53
N TRP A 439 1.65 -15.51 47.28
CA TRP A 439 1.26 -14.55 48.34
C TRP A 439 -0.06 -14.91 49.02
N LEU A 440 -0.81 -15.89 48.53
CA LEU A 440 -2.07 -16.35 49.11
C LEU A 440 -1.96 -16.71 50.62
N PRO A 441 -0.86 -17.34 51.14
CA PRO A 441 -0.70 -17.62 52.56
C PRO A 441 -0.57 -16.36 53.45
N ARG A 442 -0.23 -15.19 52.85
CA ARG A 442 -0.10 -13.90 53.56
C ARG A 442 -1.39 -13.08 53.55
N GLY A 443 -2.45 -13.60 52.96
CA GLY A 443 -3.76 -12.99 52.85
C GLY A 443 -4.19 -12.70 51.41
N LEU A 444 -5.50 -12.73 51.20
CA LEU A 444 -6.11 -12.54 49.88
C LEU A 444 -5.79 -11.16 49.28
N ASP A 445 -5.83 -10.11 50.07
CA ASP A 445 -5.53 -8.71 49.68
C ASP A 445 -4.10 -8.59 49.13
N SER A 446 -3.13 -9.18 49.83
CA SER A 446 -1.74 -9.20 49.39
C SER A 446 -1.54 -9.97 48.13
N ALA A 447 -2.22 -11.13 47.98
CA ALA A 447 -2.15 -11.95 46.78
C ALA A 447 -2.75 -11.24 45.57
N VAL A 448 -3.92 -10.59 45.71
CA VAL A 448 -4.56 -9.79 44.67
C VAL A 448 -3.69 -8.59 44.27
N ASN A 449 -3.14 -7.86 45.24
CA ASN A 449 -2.25 -6.72 44.99
C ASN A 449 -1.04 -7.11 44.16
N VAL A 450 -0.37 -8.22 44.47
CA VAL A 450 0.77 -8.72 43.71
C VAL A 450 0.32 -9.17 42.32
N ALA A 451 -0.78 -9.91 42.19
CA ALA A 451 -1.28 -10.37 40.87
C ALA A 451 -1.65 -9.20 39.97
N VAL A 452 -2.36 -8.20 40.52
CA VAL A 452 -2.74 -6.99 39.76
C VAL A 452 -1.51 -6.18 39.35
N SER A 453 -0.56 -5.96 40.29
CA SER A 453 0.70 -5.28 39.97
C SER A 453 1.44 -5.96 38.81
N LEU A 454 1.50 -7.30 38.79
CA LEU A 454 2.09 -8.08 37.71
C LEU A 454 1.33 -7.92 36.41
N LEU A 455 0.00 -8.00 36.41
CA LEU A 455 -0.81 -7.82 35.21
C LEU A 455 -0.65 -6.43 34.58
N VAL A 456 -0.58 -5.39 35.44
CA VAL A 456 -0.45 -4.00 35.01
C VAL A 456 0.93 -3.70 34.47
N ILE A 457 2.01 -4.08 35.21
CA ILE A 457 3.37 -3.65 34.87
C ILE A 457 3.97 -4.38 33.68
N THR A 458 3.46 -5.57 33.38
CA THR A 458 3.96 -6.40 32.27
C THR A 458 3.31 -6.06 30.92
N CYS A 459 2.58 -4.96 30.83
CA CYS A 459 2.05 -4.50 29.54
C CYS A 459 3.19 -4.28 28.53
N PRO A 460 3.14 -4.87 27.34
CA PRO A 460 4.18 -4.74 26.31
C PRO A 460 4.03 -3.43 25.51
N CYS A 461 3.85 -2.30 26.18
CA CYS A 461 3.58 -1.00 25.57
C CYS A 461 4.68 -0.53 24.60
N ALA A 462 5.95 -0.97 24.83
CA ALA A 462 7.05 -0.74 23.89
C ALA A 462 6.81 -1.37 22.52
N ILE A 463 6.27 -2.58 22.50
CA ILE A 463 5.96 -3.31 21.25
C ILE A 463 4.79 -2.64 20.53
N GLY A 464 3.77 -2.18 21.30
CA GLY A 464 2.56 -1.60 20.70
C GLY A 464 2.72 -0.18 20.17
N ILE A 465 3.66 0.63 20.70
CA ILE A 465 3.75 2.06 20.38
C ILE A 465 5.13 2.44 19.84
N ALA A 466 6.21 2.09 20.55
CA ALA A 466 7.55 2.61 20.22
C ALA A 466 8.10 2.02 18.91
N ILE A 467 7.84 0.75 18.64
CA ILE A 467 8.31 0.10 17.40
C ILE A 467 7.57 0.65 16.18
N PRO A 468 6.22 0.66 16.09
CA PRO A 468 5.52 1.29 14.97
C PRO A 468 5.96 2.74 14.72
N LEU A 469 6.12 3.53 15.78
CA LEU A 469 6.62 4.91 15.68
C LEU A 469 8.03 4.97 15.05
N ALA A 470 8.92 4.04 15.42
CA ALA A 470 10.27 3.99 14.84
C ALA A 470 10.24 3.74 13.33
N TYR A 471 9.43 2.77 12.88
CA TYR A 471 9.23 2.49 11.45
C TYR A 471 8.66 3.70 10.71
N GLU A 472 7.65 4.33 11.27
CA GLU A 472 7.02 5.51 10.70
C GLU A 472 7.98 6.70 10.53
N LEU A 473 8.79 7.00 11.54
CA LEU A 473 9.77 8.07 11.48
C LEU A 473 10.80 7.81 10.38
N VAL A 474 11.23 6.57 10.19
CA VAL A 474 12.17 6.19 9.13
C VAL A 474 11.49 6.28 7.77
N GLN A 475 10.30 5.73 7.60
CA GLN A 475 9.54 5.81 6.35
C GLN A 475 9.24 7.24 5.94
N SER A 476 8.88 8.11 6.90
CA SER A 476 8.67 9.54 6.65
C SER A 476 9.92 10.25 6.13
N ARG A 477 11.12 9.87 6.63
CA ARG A 477 12.39 10.41 6.11
C ARG A 477 12.71 9.91 4.72
N LEU A 478 12.55 8.62 4.51
CA LEU A 478 12.82 8.00 3.21
C LEU A 478 11.95 8.63 2.13
N ARG A 479 10.67 8.88 2.43
CA ARG A 479 9.76 9.59 1.52
C ARG A 479 10.24 11.00 1.17
N LYS A 480 10.69 11.77 2.15
CA LYS A 480 11.26 13.11 1.89
C LYS A 480 12.51 13.06 1.00
N GLY A 481 13.24 11.96 1.04
CA GLY A 481 14.38 11.68 0.17
C GLY A 481 14.01 11.07 -1.18
N GLY A 482 12.72 10.90 -1.49
CA GLY A 482 12.28 10.30 -2.76
C GLY A 482 12.22 8.76 -2.76
N PHE A 483 12.34 8.09 -1.60
CA PHE A 483 12.23 6.64 -1.48
C PHE A 483 10.90 6.26 -0.84
N TYR A 484 10.01 5.64 -1.60
CA TYR A 484 8.65 5.30 -1.19
C TYR A 484 8.52 3.81 -0.91
N VAL A 485 8.34 3.47 0.37
CA VAL A 485 8.15 2.09 0.84
C VAL A 485 6.72 1.63 0.55
N ARG A 486 6.56 0.46 -0.04
CA ARG A 486 5.27 -0.18 -0.31
C ARG A 486 5.07 -1.45 0.51
N ALA A 487 6.05 -2.33 0.56
CA ALA A 487 5.98 -3.53 1.37
C ALA A 487 6.27 -3.20 2.84
N THR A 488 5.39 -3.62 3.73
CA THR A 488 5.48 -3.30 5.17
C THR A 488 6.72 -3.87 5.86
N ASP A 489 7.26 -4.97 5.34
CA ASP A 489 8.44 -5.68 5.84
C ASP A 489 9.74 -5.32 5.11
N LEU A 490 9.69 -4.37 4.16
CA LEU A 490 10.85 -4.00 3.34
C LEU A 490 12.05 -3.58 4.18
N LEU A 491 11.84 -2.71 5.18
CA LEU A 491 12.94 -2.17 6.00
C LEU A 491 13.66 -3.28 6.78
N ASP A 492 12.96 -4.34 7.16
CA ASP A 492 13.59 -5.51 7.79
C ASP A 492 14.41 -6.31 6.77
N ARG A 493 13.86 -6.55 5.58
CA ARG A 493 14.55 -7.27 4.49
C ARG A 493 15.78 -6.52 3.99
N LEU A 494 15.74 -5.19 3.91
CA LEU A 494 16.89 -4.37 3.51
C LEU A 494 18.12 -4.54 4.42
N THR A 495 17.93 -4.97 5.67
CA THR A 495 19.06 -5.23 6.58
C THR A 495 19.89 -6.45 6.20
N ASP A 496 19.31 -7.37 5.46
CA ASP A 496 19.93 -8.64 5.08
C ASP A 496 20.52 -8.60 3.65
N VAL A 497 20.30 -7.49 2.92
CA VAL A 497 20.82 -7.27 1.57
C VAL A 497 22.34 -7.17 1.57
N LYS A 498 22.97 -7.91 0.64
CA LYS A 498 24.40 -7.87 0.33
C LYS A 498 24.68 -7.66 -1.15
N GLN A 499 23.78 -8.13 -2.00
CA GLN A 499 23.88 -8.04 -3.46
C GLN A 499 22.94 -6.95 -3.97
N LEU A 500 23.44 -6.03 -4.78
CA LEU A 500 22.66 -4.99 -5.44
C LEU A 500 22.71 -5.24 -6.93
N VAL A 501 21.57 -5.55 -7.51
CA VAL A 501 21.45 -5.91 -8.91
C VAL A 501 20.65 -4.83 -9.63
N PHE A 502 21.27 -4.18 -10.60
CA PHE A 502 20.66 -3.12 -11.38
C PHE A 502 20.38 -3.60 -12.81
N ASP A 503 19.18 -3.32 -13.31
CA ASP A 503 18.93 -3.30 -14.74
C ASP A 503 19.57 -2.04 -15.37
N LYS A 504 19.83 -2.08 -16.67
CA LYS A 504 20.39 -0.92 -17.39
C LYS A 504 19.30 0.10 -17.70
N THR A 505 18.32 -0.33 -18.49
CA THR A 505 17.35 0.55 -19.16
C THR A 505 16.29 1.06 -18.19
N GLY A 506 16.09 2.39 -18.14
CA GLY A 506 15.12 2.99 -17.21
C GLY A 506 15.55 2.95 -15.73
N THR A 507 16.64 2.25 -15.40
CA THR A 507 17.16 2.08 -14.04
C THR A 507 18.46 2.85 -13.83
N LEU A 508 19.54 2.48 -14.50
CA LEU A 508 20.79 3.27 -14.52
C LEU A 508 20.74 4.40 -15.56
N THR A 509 19.92 4.25 -16.58
CA THR A 509 19.56 5.33 -17.51
C THR A 509 18.23 5.97 -17.09
N LEU A 510 18.00 7.19 -17.52
CA LEU A 510 16.73 7.90 -17.25
C LEU A 510 15.55 7.37 -18.08
N GLY A 511 15.78 6.38 -18.94
CA GLY A 511 14.77 5.94 -19.90
C GLY A 511 14.47 7.00 -20.97
N ARG A 512 15.21 8.10 -20.98
CA ARG A 512 15.12 9.20 -21.93
C ARG A 512 16.25 9.10 -22.92
N LEU A 513 15.93 9.40 -24.14
CA LEU A 513 16.89 9.57 -25.21
C LEU A 513 17.06 11.06 -25.50
N GLU A 514 18.27 11.47 -25.82
CA GLU A 514 18.57 12.82 -26.29
C GLU A 514 19.14 12.72 -27.71
N LEU A 515 18.81 13.70 -28.54
CA LEU A 515 19.45 13.86 -29.83
C LEU A 515 20.94 14.11 -29.67
N VAL A 516 21.76 13.42 -30.42
CA VAL A 516 23.21 13.67 -30.49
C VAL A 516 23.46 15.06 -31.04
N ASP A 517 22.69 15.45 -32.06
CA ASP A 517 22.66 16.81 -32.59
C ASP A 517 21.33 17.51 -32.24
N PRO A 518 21.31 18.41 -31.24
CA PRO A 518 20.13 19.16 -30.84
C PRO A 518 19.61 20.10 -31.95
N GLY A 519 20.42 20.45 -32.94
CA GLY A 519 20.06 21.32 -34.05
C GLY A 519 19.31 20.61 -35.19
N ALA A 520 19.38 19.27 -35.26
CA ALA A 520 18.77 18.49 -36.34
C ALA A 520 17.28 18.76 -36.55
N PRO A 521 16.41 18.90 -35.54
CA PRO A 521 15.00 19.24 -35.72
C PRO A 521 14.76 20.61 -36.31
N ALA A 522 15.62 21.62 -36.01
CA ALA A 522 15.51 22.95 -36.55
C ALA A 522 15.89 23.01 -38.04
N ALA A 523 16.79 22.16 -38.48
CA ALA A 523 17.25 22.05 -39.85
C ALA A 523 16.21 21.45 -40.80
N LEU A 524 15.17 20.80 -40.27
CA LEU A 524 14.08 20.21 -41.07
C LEU A 524 13.23 21.32 -41.74
N GLY A 525 12.82 21.10 -43.00
CA GLY A 525 11.80 21.90 -43.67
C GLY A 525 10.46 21.87 -42.93
N ARG A 526 9.63 22.91 -43.08
CA ARG A 526 8.37 23.06 -42.33
C ARG A 526 7.47 21.82 -42.41
N THR A 527 7.22 21.30 -43.62
CA THR A 527 6.40 20.13 -43.83
C THR A 527 6.99 18.88 -43.17
N SER A 528 8.29 18.63 -43.36
CA SER A 528 8.98 17.47 -42.77
C SER A 528 9.00 17.53 -41.22
N LYS A 529 9.08 18.74 -40.68
CA LYS A 529 8.99 18.99 -39.24
C LYS A 529 7.62 18.64 -38.66
N ASP A 530 6.54 19.15 -39.29
CA ASP A 530 5.17 18.88 -38.85
C ASP A 530 4.82 17.39 -39.01
N VAL A 531 5.24 16.75 -40.10
CA VAL A 531 5.06 15.32 -40.34
C VAL A 531 5.82 14.48 -39.29
N ALA A 532 7.10 14.77 -39.07
CA ALA A 532 7.89 14.06 -38.08
C ALA A 532 7.28 14.16 -36.68
N TYR A 533 6.74 15.33 -36.32
CA TYR A 533 6.07 15.56 -35.05
C TYR A 533 4.80 14.69 -34.94
N ASN A 534 3.96 14.68 -35.95
CA ASN A 534 2.72 13.90 -35.97
C ASN A 534 2.96 12.40 -35.96
N LEU A 535 4.04 11.92 -36.59
CA LEU A 535 4.50 10.54 -36.49
C LEU A 535 4.99 10.22 -35.07
N ALA A 536 5.83 11.09 -34.48
CA ALA A 536 6.45 10.87 -33.21
C ALA A 536 5.45 10.93 -32.04
N VAL A 537 4.57 11.94 -32.02
CA VAL A 537 3.66 12.19 -30.87
C VAL A 537 2.62 11.10 -30.65
N ARG A 538 2.35 10.27 -31.66
CA ARG A 538 1.40 9.15 -31.61
C ARG A 538 2.02 7.81 -31.24
N SER A 539 3.26 7.81 -30.77
CA SER A 539 3.95 6.62 -30.27
C SER A 539 4.41 6.83 -28.83
N SER A 540 4.34 5.80 -28.01
CA SER A 540 4.90 5.78 -26.64
C SER A 540 6.36 5.34 -26.61
N HIS A 541 6.94 4.99 -27.78
CA HIS A 541 8.33 4.54 -27.86
C HIS A 541 9.29 5.67 -27.40
N PRO A 542 10.33 5.37 -26.58
CA PRO A 542 11.24 6.39 -26.04
C PRO A 542 11.90 7.28 -27.12
N VAL A 543 12.22 6.72 -28.28
CA VAL A 543 12.75 7.47 -29.45
C VAL A 543 11.72 8.50 -29.91
N SER A 544 10.48 8.08 -30.08
CA SER A 544 9.39 8.96 -30.52
C SER A 544 9.10 10.06 -29.51
N ALA A 545 9.10 9.75 -28.22
CA ALA A 545 8.90 10.73 -27.15
C ALA A 545 10.01 11.81 -27.15
N ALA A 546 11.27 11.40 -27.31
CA ALA A 546 12.40 12.33 -27.41
C ALA A 546 12.31 13.24 -28.62
N LEU A 547 11.95 12.67 -29.78
CA LEU A 547 11.77 13.41 -31.03
C LEU A 547 10.57 14.37 -30.97
N ALA A 548 9.43 13.92 -30.44
CA ALA A 548 8.24 14.76 -30.28
C ALA A 548 8.57 16.01 -29.43
N LYS A 549 9.24 15.84 -28.30
CA LYS A 549 9.67 16.94 -27.45
C LYS A 549 10.62 17.93 -28.16
N ALA A 550 11.58 17.39 -28.90
CA ALA A 550 12.53 18.23 -29.63
C ALA A 550 11.86 18.98 -30.79
N LEU A 551 10.92 18.35 -31.50
CA LEU A 551 10.18 18.96 -32.61
C LEU A 551 9.16 19.99 -32.12
N GLU A 552 8.52 19.77 -30.98
CA GLU A 552 7.65 20.74 -30.31
C GLU A 552 8.42 22.02 -29.94
N ALA A 553 9.63 21.87 -29.39
CA ALA A 553 10.49 23.02 -29.02
C ALA A 553 10.85 23.91 -30.20
N VAL A 554 10.87 23.36 -31.43
CA VAL A 554 11.13 24.13 -32.67
C VAL A 554 9.85 24.52 -33.41
N GLY A 555 8.69 24.42 -32.78
CA GLY A 555 7.39 24.90 -33.25
C GLY A 555 6.71 24.06 -34.31
N ALA A 556 6.90 22.73 -34.29
CA ALA A 556 6.12 21.79 -35.10
C ALA A 556 4.63 21.79 -34.71
N LYS A 557 3.76 21.61 -35.68
CA LYS A 557 2.30 21.69 -35.53
C LYS A 557 1.68 20.30 -35.42
N TYR A 558 0.75 20.18 -34.47
CA TYR A 558 -0.09 18.99 -34.32
C TYR A 558 -1.25 19.02 -35.33
N ASP A 559 -1.51 17.90 -35.99
CA ASP A 559 -2.66 17.68 -36.88
C ASP A 559 -3.58 16.62 -36.23
N PRO A 560 -4.76 17.01 -35.73
CA PRO A 560 -5.70 16.06 -35.13
C PRO A 560 -6.21 14.99 -36.11
N ALA A 561 -6.27 15.31 -37.41
CA ALA A 561 -6.78 14.43 -38.45
C ALA A 561 -5.74 13.41 -38.97
N ALA A 562 -4.50 13.49 -38.54
CA ALA A 562 -3.43 12.61 -38.99
C ALA A 562 -3.67 11.13 -38.59
N MET A 563 -3.89 10.28 -39.57
CA MET A 563 -4.05 8.83 -39.38
C MET A 563 -2.68 8.13 -39.48
N VAL A 564 -2.03 7.98 -38.35
CA VAL A 564 -0.69 7.38 -38.24
C VAL A 564 -0.80 5.97 -37.68
N GLU A 565 -0.11 5.02 -38.32
CA GLU A 565 -0.06 3.62 -37.89
C GLU A 565 1.33 3.24 -37.37
N GLU A 566 1.38 2.49 -36.26
CA GLU A 566 2.62 1.90 -35.77
C GLU A 566 2.88 0.55 -36.47
N VAL A 567 4.07 0.42 -37.06
CA VAL A 567 4.58 -0.84 -37.61
C VAL A 567 5.51 -1.47 -36.56
N PRO A 568 5.08 -2.55 -35.86
CA PRO A 568 5.82 -3.10 -34.73
C PRO A 568 7.28 -3.45 -35.07
N GLY A 569 8.20 -3.01 -34.23
CA GLY A 569 9.63 -3.23 -34.33
C GLY A 569 10.32 -2.48 -35.48
N ARG A 570 9.59 -1.64 -36.23
CA ARG A 570 10.10 -0.86 -37.37
C ARG A 570 9.97 0.64 -37.17
N GLY A 571 8.77 1.16 -36.83
CA GLY A 571 8.51 2.59 -36.63
C GLY A 571 7.07 2.99 -36.93
N MET A 572 6.87 4.26 -37.28
CA MET A 572 5.59 4.88 -37.56
C MET A 572 5.45 5.21 -39.03
N GLU A 573 4.27 4.95 -39.63
CA GLU A 573 3.95 5.25 -41.02
C GLU A 573 2.71 6.15 -41.12
N TRP A 574 2.78 7.16 -41.98
CA TRP A 574 1.65 8.02 -42.34
C TRP A 574 1.52 8.14 -43.84
N LYS A 575 0.43 7.60 -44.39
CA LYS A 575 0.07 7.69 -45.82
C LYS A 575 -0.73 8.96 -46.04
N ARG A 576 -0.14 9.87 -46.80
CA ARG A 576 -0.72 11.16 -47.18
C ARG A 576 -0.91 11.23 -48.66
N ASP A 577 -1.61 12.27 -49.15
CA ASP A 577 -1.82 12.50 -50.59
C ASP A 577 -0.50 12.76 -51.34
N ASP A 578 0.51 13.28 -50.61
CA ASP A 578 1.85 13.55 -51.17
C ASP A 578 2.80 12.35 -51.06
N GLY A 579 2.33 11.20 -50.56
CA GLY A 579 3.12 9.99 -50.45
C GLY A 579 3.23 9.43 -49.04
N ALA A 580 3.95 8.31 -48.88
CA ALA A 580 4.13 7.61 -47.63
C ALA A 580 5.34 8.18 -46.83
N TRP A 581 5.07 8.69 -45.64
CA TRP A 581 6.08 9.12 -44.70
C TRP A 581 6.35 8.07 -43.63
N ARG A 582 7.61 7.83 -43.34
CA ARG A 582 8.05 6.85 -42.33
C ARG A 582 9.03 7.46 -41.35
N LEU A 583 8.86 7.19 -40.08
CA LEU A 583 9.79 7.54 -39.01
C LEU A 583 10.15 6.27 -38.24
N GLY A 584 11.39 5.80 -38.37
CA GLY A 584 11.79 4.55 -37.71
C GLY A 584 13.18 4.11 -38.07
N ARG A 585 13.42 2.79 -38.01
CA ARG A 585 14.72 2.20 -38.37
C ARG A 585 15.10 2.49 -39.81
N GLY A 586 16.34 2.91 -40.04
CA GLY A 586 16.82 3.31 -41.36
C GLY A 586 16.70 2.21 -42.43
N ASP A 587 16.90 0.94 -42.07
CA ASP A 587 16.75 -0.20 -42.93
C ASP A 587 15.32 -0.38 -43.48
N TRP A 588 14.32 0.00 -42.68
CA TRP A 588 12.93 -0.05 -43.07
C TRP A 588 12.41 1.26 -43.68
N ALA A 589 12.86 2.40 -43.13
CA ALA A 589 12.34 3.69 -43.54
C ALA A 589 12.85 4.10 -44.93
N SER A 590 14.16 3.89 -45.21
CA SER A 590 14.84 4.36 -46.42
C SER A 590 15.70 3.30 -47.11
N GLY A 591 15.70 2.03 -46.62
CA GLY A 591 16.59 0.99 -47.14
C GLY A 591 18.07 1.20 -46.84
N SER A 592 18.42 2.15 -45.96
CA SER A 592 19.80 2.43 -45.60
C SER A 592 20.37 1.40 -44.62
N ASN A 593 21.66 1.04 -44.75
CA ASN A 593 22.34 0.02 -43.94
C ASN A 593 22.60 0.48 -42.49
N GLY A 594 21.64 1.16 -41.84
CA GLY A 594 21.81 1.68 -40.51
C GLY A 594 20.61 1.45 -39.58
N ARG A 595 20.88 1.28 -38.30
CA ARG A 595 19.84 1.23 -37.23
C ARG A 595 19.50 2.62 -36.69
N ALA A 596 20.06 3.70 -37.24
CA ALA A 596 19.74 5.06 -36.86
C ALA A 596 18.27 5.38 -37.17
N THR A 597 17.63 6.18 -36.35
CA THR A 597 16.27 6.64 -36.57
C THR A 597 16.23 7.57 -37.77
N THR A 598 15.49 7.22 -38.81
CA THR A 598 15.41 7.95 -40.08
C THR A 598 13.99 8.40 -40.33
N LEU A 599 13.84 9.67 -40.69
CA LEU A 599 12.64 10.20 -41.33
C LEU A 599 12.80 10.02 -42.85
N ALA A 600 11.86 9.35 -43.46
CA ALA A 600 11.86 9.10 -44.92
C ALA A 600 10.54 9.49 -45.55
N HIS A 601 10.59 9.89 -46.82
CA HIS A 601 9.46 10.15 -47.68
C HIS A 601 9.60 9.33 -48.93
N GLU A 602 8.60 8.53 -49.28
CA GLU A 602 8.62 7.60 -50.46
C GLU A 602 9.86 6.69 -50.49
N GLY A 603 10.41 6.33 -49.32
CA GLY A 603 11.60 5.50 -49.21
C GLY A 603 12.92 6.26 -49.35
N GLU A 604 12.92 7.57 -49.59
CA GLU A 604 14.12 8.40 -49.59
C GLU A 604 14.34 9.04 -48.19
N ALA A 605 15.57 8.99 -47.69
CA ALA A 605 15.91 9.56 -46.41
C ALA A 605 15.86 11.09 -46.45
N VAL A 606 14.98 11.69 -45.65
CA VAL A 606 14.87 13.14 -45.47
C VAL A 606 15.82 13.62 -44.35
N ALA A 607 15.91 12.84 -43.27
CA ALA A 607 16.82 13.14 -42.17
C ALA A 607 17.17 11.88 -41.38
N VAL A 608 18.42 11.84 -40.85
CA VAL A 608 18.90 10.83 -39.91
C VAL A 608 19.00 11.48 -38.57
N LEU A 609 18.29 10.94 -37.57
CA LEU A 609 18.17 11.48 -36.24
C LEU A 609 18.83 10.50 -35.26
N GLU A 610 20.06 10.80 -34.87
CA GLU A 610 20.78 9.95 -33.92
C GLU A 610 20.42 10.34 -32.48
N LEU A 611 20.11 9.31 -31.67
CA LEU A 611 19.78 9.48 -30.25
C LEU A 611 20.75 8.68 -29.38
N ARG A 612 21.00 9.21 -28.20
CA ARG A 612 21.79 8.57 -27.15
C ARG A 612 20.98 8.42 -25.87
N GLU A 613 21.27 7.36 -25.13
CA GLU A 613 20.69 7.16 -23.79
C GLU A 613 21.34 8.09 -22.77
N VAL A 614 20.52 8.69 -21.91
CA VAL A 614 20.98 9.57 -20.82
C VAL A 614 21.14 8.73 -19.55
N LEU A 615 22.36 8.66 -19.02
CA LEU A 615 22.63 8.07 -17.71
C LEU A 615 22.09 8.98 -16.60
N ARG A 616 21.73 8.36 -15.46
CA ARG A 616 21.40 9.14 -14.25
C ARG A 616 22.61 9.91 -13.78
N PRO A 617 22.44 11.19 -13.37
CA PRO A 617 23.56 12.09 -13.10
C PRO A 617 24.46 11.58 -11.97
N ASP A 618 23.91 10.84 -11.00
CA ASP A 618 24.64 10.31 -9.84
C ASP A 618 25.03 8.82 -9.95
N ALA A 619 24.65 8.12 -11.05
CA ALA A 619 24.81 6.68 -11.17
C ALA A 619 26.22 6.20 -10.83
N ARG A 620 27.24 6.79 -11.45
CA ARG A 620 28.65 6.41 -11.22
C ARG A 620 29.07 6.62 -9.76
N THR A 621 28.66 7.75 -9.19
CA THR A 621 29.06 8.13 -7.81
C THR A 621 28.37 7.22 -6.80
N GLU A 622 27.09 6.94 -6.99
CA GLU A 622 26.32 6.14 -6.05
C GLU A 622 26.66 4.65 -6.13
N LEU A 623 26.87 4.09 -7.33
CA LEU A 623 27.32 2.70 -7.45
C LEU A 623 28.68 2.49 -6.75
N ARG A 624 29.60 3.45 -6.89
CA ARG A 624 30.88 3.39 -6.20
C ARG A 624 30.72 3.48 -4.68
N ARG A 625 29.91 4.40 -4.18
CA ARG A 625 29.61 4.53 -2.74
C ARG A 625 28.98 3.25 -2.16
N LEU A 626 28.09 2.61 -2.91
CA LEU A 626 27.48 1.35 -2.50
C LEU A 626 28.52 0.22 -2.44
N ALA A 627 29.45 0.16 -3.41
CA ALA A 627 30.57 -0.78 -3.39
C ALA A 627 31.53 -0.51 -2.21
N ASP A 628 31.84 0.75 -1.92
CA ASP A 628 32.71 1.16 -0.77
C ASP A 628 32.05 0.80 0.58
N LEU A 629 30.73 0.73 0.64
CA LEU A 629 29.95 0.26 1.81
C LEU A 629 29.91 -1.28 1.94
N GLY A 630 30.59 -2.01 1.04
CA GLY A 630 30.73 -3.45 1.06
C GLY A 630 29.59 -4.23 0.39
N TYR A 631 28.77 -3.56 -0.43
CA TYR A 631 27.78 -4.25 -1.25
C TYR A 631 28.40 -4.75 -2.56
N ALA A 632 28.00 -5.93 -2.99
CA ALA A 632 28.33 -6.44 -4.31
C ALA A 632 27.36 -5.86 -5.35
N VAL A 633 27.86 -5.02 -6.25
CA VAL A 633 27.05 -4.32 -7.26
C VAL A 633 27.13 -5.04 -8.59
N TRP A 634 25.98 -5.38 -9.17
CA TRP A 634 25.82 -6.13 -10.42
C TRP A 634 24.99 -5.35 -11.43
N LEU A 635 25.33 -5.50 -12.71
CA LEU A 635 24.57 -4.96 -13.83
C LEU A 635 24.08 -6.11 -14.72
N LEU A 636 22.76 -6.25 -14.87
CA LEU A 636 22.14 -7.22 -15.76
C LEU A 636 21.35 -6.48 -16.85
N SER A 637 21.53 -6.89 -18.13
CA SER A 637 20.85 -6.23 -19.26
C SER A 637 20.53 -7.20 -20.39
N GLY A 638 19.45 -6.92 -21.12
CA GLY A 638 19.14 -7.58 -22.40
C GLY A 638 19.97 -7.08 -23.59
N ASP A 639 20.73 -5.98 -23.41
CA ASP A 639 21.55 -5.40 -24.45
C ASP A 639 22.78 -6.27 -24.79
N ALA A 640 23.33 -6.04 -25.98
CA ALA A 640 24.52 -6.76 -26.43
C ALA A 640 25.65 -6.70 -25.41
N PRO A 641 26.34 -7.83 -25.12
CA PRO A 641 27.35 -7.92 -24.06
C PRO A 641 28.48 -6.86 -24.16
N SER A 642 28.93 -6.55 -25.37
CA SER A 642 29.98 -5.52 -25.59
C SER A 642 29.55 -4.11 -25.13
N ARG A 643 28.25 -3.75 -25.32
CA ARG A 643 27.72 -2.47 -24.87
C ARG A 643 27.61 -2.41 -23.35
N VAL A 644 27.15 -3.50 -22.76
CA VAL A 644 27.01 -3.61 -21.30
C VAL A 644 28.37 -3.54 -20.61
N GLU A 645 29.39 -4.20 -21.19
CA GLU A 645 30.76 -4.16 -20.68
C GLU A 645 31.38 -2.76 -20.78
N THR A 646 31.15 -2.05 -21.89
CA THR A 646 31.59 -0.66 -22.07
C THR A 646 30.97 0.24 -21.03
N LEU A 647 29.65 0.10 -20.79
CA LEU A 647 28.93 0.84 -19.76
C LEU A 647 29.47 0.52 -18.37
N ALA A 648 29.66 -0.75 -18.03
CA ALA A 648 30.17 -1.19 -16.74
C ALA A 648 31.54 -0.57 -16.43
N LYS A 649 32.45 -0.56 -17.43
CA LYS A 649 33.75 0.12 -17.31
C LYS A 649 33.61 1.61 -17.05
N SER A 650 32.68 2.28 -17.73
CA SER A 650 32.40 3.71 -17.53
C SER A 650 31.84 4.02 -16.13
N LEU A 651 31.07 3.12 -15.57
CA LEU A 651 30.50 3.21 -14.22
C LEU A 651 31.48 2.80 -13.12
N GLY A 652 32.60 2.17 -13.48
CA GLY A 652 33.61 1.69 -12.52
C GLY A 652 33.24 0.40 -11.80
N LEU A 653 32.41 -0.43 -12.41
CA LEU A 653 32.10 -1.77 -11.87
C LEU A 653 33.29 -2.73 -12.00
N GLU A 654 33.40 -3.64 -11.05
CA GLU A 654 34.45 -4.69 -11.07
C GLU A 654 34.24 -5.62 -12.28
N PRO A 655 35.36 -6.10 -12.88
CA PRO A 655 35.30 -7.07 -13.98
C PRO A 655 34.46 -8.30 -13.61
N GLY A 656 33.61 -8.76 -14.54
CA GLY A 656 32.73 -9.91 -14.33
C GLY A 656 31.40 -9.62 -13.58
N ARG A 657 31.16 -8.37 -13.13
CA ARG A 657 29.90 -8.00 -12.48
C ARG A 657 28.88 -7.34 -13.43
N ALA A 658 29.08 -7.50 -14.73
CA ALA A 658 28.15 -7.03 -15.73
C ALA A 658 27.86 -8.13 -16.74
N MET A 659 26.59 -8.39 -17.01
CA MET A 659 26.13 -9.43 -17.94
C MET A 659 25.12 -8.83 -18.92
N GLY A 660 25.37 -9.04 -20.20
CA GLY A 660 24.54 -8.59 -21.31
C GLY A 660 23.95 -9.73 -22.11
N GLY A 661 22.94 -9.43 -22.94
CA GLY A 661 22.27 -10.40 -23.80
C GLY A 661 21.29 -11.32 -23.06
N LEU A 662 20.85 -10.94 -21.86
CA LEU A 662 20.00 -11.77 -21.00
C LEU A 662 18.52 -11.63 -21.31
N SER A 663 17.83 -12.76 -21.49
CA SER A 663 16.35 -12.79 -21.47
C SER A 663 15.79 -12.53 -20.07
N PRO A 664 14.48 -12.22 -19.92
CA PRO A 664 13.84 -12.07 -18.60
C PRO A 664 14.02 -13.28 -17.68
N GLU A 665 13.94 -14.50 -18.24
CA GLU A 665 14.13 -15.76 -17.51
C GLU A 665 15.58 -15.94 -17.05
N GLU A 666 16.55 -15.60 -17.91
CA GLU A 666 17.96 -15.65 -17.59
C GLU A 666 18.34 -14.60 -16.53
N LYS A 667 17.77 -13.38 -16.59
CA LYS A 667 17.93 -12.38 -15.52
C LYS A 667 17.45 -12.94 -14.17
N ALA A 668 16.27 -13.54 -14.14
CA ALA A 668 15.70 -14.15 -12.94
C ALA A 668 16.58 -15.33 -12.44
N ALA A 669 17.11 -16.15 -13.34
CA ALA A 669 18.02 -17.24 -12.99
C ALA A 669 19.31 -16.70 -12.37
N GLN A 670 19.89 -15.63 -12.93
CA GLN A 670 21.07 -14.98 -12.37
C GLN A 670 20.82 -14.38 -10.98
N VAL A 671 19.69 -13.71 -10.77
CA VAL A 671 19.30 -13.20 -9.43
C VAL A 671 19.21 -14.34 -8.41
N ARG A 672 18.65 -15.52 -8.80
CA ARG A 672 18.62 -16.70 -7.92
C ARG A 672 20.01 -17.25 -7.65
N ALA A 673 20.89 -17.28 -8.64
CA ALA A 673 22.26 -17.74 -8.49
C ALA A 673 23.10 -16.81 -7.59
N LEU A 674 22.87 -15.50 -7.67
CA LEU A 674 23.53 -14.51 -6.81
C LEU A 674 23.04 -14.57 -5.36
N GLY A 675 21.80 -14.98 -5.12
CA GLY A 675 21.24 -15.16 -3.78
C GLY A 675 19.82 -14.55 -3.62
N SER A 676 18.79 -15.41 -3.63
CA SER A 676 17.41 -14.99 -3.42
C SER A 676 17.13 -14.44 -2.01
N SER A 677 18.00 -14.70 -1.04
CA SER A 677 17.83 -14.31 0.36
C SER A 677 18.59 -13.04 0.75
N ASP A 678 19.44 -12.48 -0.12
CA ASP A 678 20.28 -11.32 0.18
C ASP A 678 20.46 -10.36 -1.02
N SER A 679 19.64 -10.50 -2.07
CA SER A 679 19.67 -9.64 -3.24
C SER A 679 18.59 -8.57 -3.22
N LEU A 680 18.97 -7.35 -3.65
CA LEU A 680 18.06 -6.25 -3.96
C LEU A 680 18.12 -6.01 -5.47
N TYR A 681 17.01 -6.18 -6.18
CA TYR A 681 16.92 -5.95 -7.61
C TYR A 681 16.25 -4.60 -7.90
N LEU A 682 16.85 -3.83 -8.82
CA LEU A 682 16.28 -2.60 -9.34
C LEU A 682 16.09 -2.72 -10.85
N GLY A 683 14.87 -2.49 -11.30
CA GLY A 683 14.50 -2.57 -12.71
C GLY A 683 13.35 -1.63 -13.05
N ASP A 684 13.07 -1.41 -14.33
CA ASP A 684 11.96 -0.58 -14.81
C ASP A 684 10.60 -1.29 -14.74
N GLY A 685 10.61 -2.57 -14.49
CA GLY A 685 9.47 -3.38 -14.07
C GLY A 685 8.75 -4.16 -15.17
N VAL A 686 8.74 -3.73 -16.42
CA VAL A 686 7.95 -4.39 -17.46
C VAL A 686 8.54 -5.74 -17.83
N ASN A 687 9.86 -5.80 -18.08
CA ASN A 687 10.59 -7.00 -18.45
C ASN A 687 11.24 -7.71 -17.26
N ASP A 688 11.19 -7.13 -16.06
CA ASP A 688 11.91 -7.58 -14.87
C ASP A 688 11.03 -8.28 -13.85
N ALA A 689 9.74 -8.53 -14.17
CA ALA A 689 8.78 -9.12 -13.23
C ALA A 689 9.27 -10.43 -12.60
N LEU A 690 9.91 -11.31 -13.39
CA LEU A 690 10.48 -12.57 -12.91
C LEU A 690 11.71 -12.36 -12.01
N ALA A 691 12.54 -11.36 -12.33
CA ALA A 691 13.68 -10.99 -11.52
C ALA A 691 13.27 -10.35 -10.19
N PHE A 692 12.18 -9.55 -10.18
CA PHE A 692 11.58 -9.02 -8.96
C PHE A 692 11.12 -10.14 -8.02
N GLU A 693 10.50 -11.19 -8.55
CA GLU A 693 10.06 -12.35 -7.75
C GLU A 693 11.23 -13.17 -7.22
N ALA A 694 12.35 -13.21 -7.94
CA ALA A 694 13.52 -13.96 -7.56
C ALA A 694 14.36 -13.29 -6.45
N ALA A 695 14.30 -11.97 -6.31
CA ALA A 695 15.07 -11.20 -5.34
C ALA A 695 14.46 -11.15 -3.95
N LEU A 696 15.27 -10.92 -2.90
CA LEU A 696 14.80 -10.66 -1.54
C LEU A 696 13.93 -9.40 -1.48
N ALA A 697 14.36 -8.33 -2.15
CA ALA A 697 13.63 -7.09 -2.29
C ALA A 697 13.76 -6.57 -3.72
N ALA A 698 12.75 -5.85 -4.21
CA ALA A 698 12.80 -5.25 -5.52
C ALA A 698 12.21 -3.84 -5.52
N GLY A 699 12.81 -2.98 -6.32
CA GLY A 699 12.40 -1.61 -6.48
C GLY A 699 12.39 -1.15 -7.92
N THR A 700 11.64 -0.09 -8.18
CA THR A 700 11.57 0.55 -9.50
C THR A 700 11.76 2.05 -9.39
N PRO A 701 12.50 2.70 -10.31
CA PRO A 701 12.54 4.16 -10.40
C PRO A 701 11.32 4.69 -11.15
N ALA A 702 10.45 5.40 -10.45
CA ALA A 702 9.20 5.94 -11.00
C ALA A 702 9.43 7.30 -11.67
N ILE A 703 10.04 7.36 -12.85
CA ILE A 703 10.22 8.65 -13.51
C ILE A 703 9.18 8.91 -14.60
N ASP A 704 8.85 7.93 -15.44
CA ASP A 704 7.97 8.12 -16.59
C ASP A 704 7.03 6.93 -16.91
N ARG A 705 6.97 5.92 -16.05
CA ARG A 705 6.16 4.72 -16.30
C ARG A 705 5.35 4.32 -15.07
N PRO A 706 4.05 4.60 -15.04
CA PRO A 706 3.20 4.36 -13.86
C PRO A 706 2.85 2.88 -13.60
N VAL A 707 3.38 1.93 -14.37
CA VAL A 707 2.73 0.63 -14.57
C VAL A 707 3.16 -0.48 -13.65
N MET A 708 4.28 -0.38 -12.94
CA MET A 708 4.75 -1.50 -12.11
C MET A 708 4.89 -1.22 -10.60
N PRO A 709 4.05 -0.35 -10.03
CA PRO A 709 3.99 -0.30 -8.57
C PRO A 709 3.50 -1.62 -7.96
N SER A 710 2.67 -2.42 -8.65
CA SER A 710 2.04 -3.61 -8.05
C SER A 710 3.01 -4.75 -7.70
N LYS A 711 4.14 -4.87 -8.39
CA LYS A 711 5.13 -5.95 -8.15
C LYS A 711 6.38 -5.50 -7.41
N SER A 712 6.64 -4.19 -7.27
CA SER A 712 7.80 -3.67 -6.54
C SER A 712 7.52 -3.48 -5.06
N ASP A 713 8.51 -3.64 -4.19
CA ASP A 713 8.43 -3.39 -2.75
C ASP A 713 8.59 -1.91 -2.41
N PHE A 714 9.24 -1.16 -3.29
CA PHE A 714 9.43 0.30 -3.20
C PHE A 714 9.60 0.92 -4.57
N PHE A 715 9.45 2.23 -4.63
CA PHE A 715 9.79 3.00 -5.82
C PHE A 715 10.58 4.26 -5.46
N LEU A 716 11.34 4.76 -6.43
CA LEU A 716 12.11 5.99 -6.31
C LEU A 716 11.43 7.11 -7.08
N VAL A 717 11.38 8.30 -6.50
CA VAL A 717 10.94 9.52 -7.17
C VAL A 717 12.14 10.45 -7.30
N GLY A 718 12.37 10.95 -8.52
CA GLY A 718 13.52 11.77 -8.83
C GLY A 718 14.57 11.05 -9.70
N GLU A 719 15.55 11.80 -10.15
CA GLU A 719 16.54 11.31 -11.14
C GLU A 719 17.75 10.61 -10.50
N GLY A 720 17.87 10.63 -9.16
CA GLY A 720 19.02 10.11 -8.45
C GLY A 720 18.83 8.71 -7.85
N LEU A 721 19.95 8.00 -7.61
CA LEU A 721 20.01 6.70 -6.93
C LEU A 721 20.40 6.83 -5.45
N ALA A 722 20.82 8.02 -4.98
CA ALA A 722 21.22 8.26 -3.59
C ALA A 722 20.19 7.83 -2.53
N PRO A 723 18.86 7.85 -2.78
CA PRO A 723 17.87 7.34 -1.83
C PRO A 723 18.04 5.86 -1.47
N ILE A 724 18.64 5.04 -2.34
CA ILE A 724 18.90 3.61 -2.09
C ILE A 724 19.90 3.45 -0.95
N GLN A 725 21.04 4.15 -1.03
CA GLN A 725 22.05 4.15 0.02
C GLN A 725 21.45 4.59 1.36
N THR A 726 20.67 5.66 1.33
CA THR A 726 19.98 6.19 2.51
C THR A 726 19.04 5.14 3.11
N ALA A 727 18.25 4.44 2.29
CA ALA A 727 17.32 3.42 2.75
C ALA A 727 18.02 2.24 3.41
N LEU A 728 19.11 1.75 2.82
CA LEU A 728 19.93 0.66 3.38
C LEU A 728 20.57 1.04 4.74
N GLN A 729 21.04 2.28 4.87
CA GLN A 729 21.61 2.78 6.10
C GLN A 729 20.57 2.99 7.19
N GLU A 730 19.42 3.60 6.85
CA GLU A 730 18.30 3.84 7.78
C GLU A 730 17.67 2.52 8.23
N ALA A 731 17.54 1.50 7.38
CA ALA A 731 17.07 0.18 7.76
C ALA A 731 17.98 -0.47 8.82
N ARG A 732 19.30 -0.44 8.61
CA ARG A 732 20.28 -0.93 9.60
C ARG A 732 20.23 -0.13 10.92
N HIS A 733 20.01 1.17 10.83
CA HIS A 733 19.90 2.03 12.00
C HIS A 733 18.61 1.73 12.77
N LEU A 734 17.49 1.61 12.08
CA LEU A 734 16.18 1.24 12.63
C LEU A 734 16.30 -0.09 13.41
N ARG A 735 16.87 -1.13 12.81
CA ARG A 735 17.08 -2.43 13.47
C ARG A 735 17.87 -2.30 14.78
N ARG A 736 18.91 -1.44 14.82
CA ARG A 736 19.68 -1.18 16.06
C ARG A 736 18.85 -0.47 17.12
N VAL A 737 18.06 0.54 16.75
CA VAL A 737 17.17 1.26 17.67
C VAL A 737 16.10 0.34 18.22
N VAL A 738 15.44 -0.46 17.35
CA VAL A 738 14.43 -1.43 17.77
C VAL A 738 15.00 -2.46 18.75
N LYS A 739 16.20 -3.03 18.46
CA LYS A 739 16.88 -3.96 19.39
C LYS A 739 17.19 -3.30 20.73
N ARG A 740 17.64 -2.04 20.74
CA ARG A 740 17.92 -1.28 21.99
C ARG A 740 16.64 -1.05 22.80
N VAL A 741 15.57 -0.59 22.15
CA VAL A 741 14.27 -0.34 22.79
C VAL A 741 13.69 -1.62 23.40
N LEU A 742 13.75 -2.74 22.64
CA LEU A 742 13.33 -4.05 23.16
C LEU A 742 14.17 -4.53 24.32
N GLY A 743 15.50 -4.36 24.27
CA GLY A 743 16.41 -4.73 25.35
C GLY A 743 16.13 -3.95 26.64
N ILE A 744 15.94 -2.63 26.54
CA ILE A 744 15.59 -1.76 27.69
C ILE A 744 14.22 -2.15 28.25
N SER A 745 13.23 -2.40 27.38
CA SER A 745 11.88 -2.81 27.80
C SER A 745 11.91 -4.16 28.52
N LEU A 746 12.68 -5.12 28.00
CA LEU A 746 12.85 -6.43 28.64
C LEU A 746 13.50 -6.31 30.01
N ALA A 747 14.59 -5.54 30.12
CA ALA A 747 15.27 -5.30 31.38
C ALA A 747 14.32 -4.66 32.41
N TYR A 748 13.60 -3.59 32.03
CA TYR A 748 12.57 -2.97 32.87
C TYR A 748 11.54 -3.98 33.36
N ASN A 749 10.97 -4.81 32.47
CA ASN A 749 9.96 -5.80 32.85
C ASN A 749 10.50 -6.86 33.81
N VAL A 750 11.74 -7.32 33.63
CA VAL A 750 12.38 -8.29 34.53
C VAL A 750 12.52 -7.69 35.96
N PHE A 751 13.02 -6.47 36.05
CA PHE A 751 13.12 -5.77 37.37
C PHE A 751 11.75 -5.54 37.97
N ALA A 752 10.79 -5.07 37.20
CA ALA A 752 9.45 -4.77 37.68
C ALA A 752 8.70 -6.03 38.15
N ILE A 753 8.84 -7.16 37.45
CA ILE A 753 8.32 -8.46 37.91
C ILE A 753 8.98 -8.88 39.21
N GLY A 754 10.31 -8.73 39.35
CA GLY A 754 11.03 -9.05 40.61
C GLY A 754 10.53 -8.25 41.78
N PHE A 755 10.37 -6.93 41.65
CA PHE A 755 9.83 -6.07 42.71
C PHE A 755 8.36 -6.38 43.02
N SER A 756 7.56 -6.71 42.03
CA SER A 756 6.15 -7.12 42.24
C SER A 756 6.07 -8.45 43.01
N LEU A 757 6.86 -9.46 42.63
CA LEU A 757 6.92 -10.75 43.32
C LEU A 757 7.46 -10.62 44.74
N ALA A 758 8.37 -9.68 45.00
CA ALA A 758 8.83 -9.38 46.34
C ALA A 758 7.78 -8.66 47.24
N GLY A 759 6.63 -8.26 46.63
CA GLY A 759 5.54 -7.58 47.34
C GLY A 759 5.84 -6.08 47.62
N VAL A 760 6.92 -5.54 47.06
CA VAL A 760 7.32 -4.13 47.31
C VAL A 760 6.52 -3.18 46.39
N MET A 761 6.00 -3.67 45.28
CA MET A 761 5.28 -2.86 44.30
C MET A 761 3.78 -2.93 44.54
N SER A 762 3.17 -1.78 44.83
CA SER A 762 1.72 -1.66 44.87
C SER A 762 1.11 -1.47 43.50
N PRO A 763 -0.19 -1.78 43.28
CA PRO A 763 -0.89 -1.54 41.99
C PRO A 763 -0.83 -0.07 41.54
N VAL A 764 -0.82 0.91 42.48
CA VAL A 764 -0.69 2.35 42.16
C VAL A 764 0.69 2.64 41.53
N VAL A 765 1.75 2.16 42.21
CA VAL A 765 3.13 2.33 41.71
C VAL A 765 3.30 1.67 40.34
N ALA A 766 2.73 0.49 40.13
CA ALA A 766 2.72 -0.21 38.84
C ALA A 766 1.99 0.62 37.80
N ALA A 767 0.82 1.18 38.12
CA ALA A 767 0.02 2.00 37.21
C ALA A 767 0.71 3.30 36.76
N ILE A 768 1.54 3.91 37.62
CA ILE A 768 2.31 5.13 37.33
C ILE A 768 3.61 4.78 36.56
N SER A 769 4.33 3.75 36.99
CA SER A 769 5.64 3.38 36.43
C SER A 769 5.54 2.89 34.98
N MET A 770 4.45 2.23 34.63
CA MET A 770 4.21 1.72 33.26
C MET A 770 4.11 2.84 32.19
N PRO A 771 3.26 3.90 32.33
CA PRO A 771 3.28 5.02 31.38
C PRO A 771 4.61 5.77 31.37
N ALA A 772 5.26 5.92 32.52
CA ALA A 772 6.58 6.56 32.62
C ALA A 772 7.63 5.80 31.80
N SER A 773 7.66 4.46 31.92
CA SER A 773 8.54 3.61 31.08
C SER A 773 8.23 3.76 29.59
N THR A 774 6.95 3.81 29.21
CA THR A 774 6.51 3.99 27.83
C THR A 774 6.96 5.33 27.26
N LEU A 775 6.79 6.42 28.01
CA LEU A 775 7.27 7.76 27.61
C LEU A 775 8.79 7.79 27.46
N THR A 776 9.52 7.13 28.35
CA THR A 776 10.99 7.00 28.27
C THR A 776 11.40 6.28 26.99
N LEU A 777 10.77 5.14 26.67
CA LEU A 777 11.05 4.38 25.44
C LEU A 777 10.70 5.18 24.18
N LEU A 778 9.60 5.93 24.19
CA LEU A 778 9.23 6.83 23.09
C LEU A 778 10.27 7.93 22.92
N LEU A 779 10.72 8.56 23.99
CA LEU A 779 11.75 9.60 23.97
C LEU A 779 13.07 9.05 23.41
N ILE A 780 13.50 7.88 23.88
CA ILE A 780 14.70 7.18 23.37
C ILE A 780 14.54 6.89 21.86
N THR A 781 13.39 6.42 21.42
CA THR A 781 13.10 6.14 20.01
C THR A 781 13.22 7.39 19.17
N VAL A 782 12.53 8.46 19.55
CA VAL A 782 12.51 9.72 18.81
C VAL A 782 13.91 10.37 18.79
N THR A 783 14.60 10.43 19.92
CA THR A 783 15.93 11.05 20.02
C THR A 783 16.98 10.24 19.26
N SER A 784 17.00 8.92 19.40
CA SER A 784 17.93 8.04 18.69
C SER A 784 17.77 8.15 17.18
N LEU A 785 16.54 8.32 16.69
CA LEU A 785 16.29 8.52 15.27
C LEU A 785 16.50 9.98 14.79
N LYS A 786 16.32 11.01 15.64
CA LYS A 786 16.54 12.42 15.26
C LYS A 786 18.00 12.82 15.14
N VAL A 787 18.88 12.33 16.01
CA VAL A 787 20.29 12.75 16.10
C VAL A 787 21.05 12.54 14.77
N ARG A 788 20.71 11.54 13.96
CA ARG A 788 21.38 11.30 12.69
C ARG A 788 20.95 12.23 11.56
N ALA A 789 19.80 12.89 11.68
CA ALA A 789 19.31 13.85 10.69
C ALA A 789 20.17 15.12 10.62
N GLN A 790 20.89 15.46 11.70
CA GLN A 790 21.78 16.63 11.75
C GLN A 790 23.21 16.35 11.23
N GLY A 791 23.60 15.06 11.13
CA GLY A 791 24.95 14.66 10.69
C GLY A 791 25.04 14.27 9.21
N ALA A 792 23.92 14.03 8.54
CA ALA A 792 23.88 13.80 7.09
C ALA A 792 23.27 15.07 6.46
N ALA A 793 24.12 16.04 6.12
CA ALA A 793 23.71 17.13 5.26
C ALA A 793 23.10 16.51 4.00
N ALA A 794 21.80 16.74 3.81
CA ALA A 794 21.12 16.37 2.57
C ALA A 794 21.91 16.96 1.41
N PRO A 795 22.18 16.21 0.32
CA PRO A 795 22.64 16.85 -0.89
C PRO A 795 21.53 17.84 -1.27
N VAL A 796 21.87 19.13 -1.24
CA VAL A 796 21.03 20.19 -1.77
C VAL A 796 20.81 19.81 -3.23
N LEU A 797 19.60 19.39 -3.57
CA LEU A 797 19.14 19.35 -4.96
C LEU A 797 19.29 20.78 -5.46
N ALA A 798 20.34 21.05 -6.22
CA ALA A 798 20.45 22.29 -6.96
C ALA A 798 19.17 22.41 -7.81
N PRO A 799 18.48 23.54 -7.80
CA PRO A 799 17.37 23.76 -8.72
C PRO A 799 17.90 23.53 -10.14
N PRO A 800 17.11 22.97 -11.05
CA PRO A 800 17.52 22.77 -12.42
C PRO A 800 18.02 24.11 -12.94
N SER A 801 19.26 24.12 -13.39
CA SER A 801 19.86 25.27 -14.03
C SER A 801 19.01 25.66 -15.23
N GLY A 802 18.06 26.54 -15.01
CA GLY A 802 17.36 27.26 -16.06
C GLY A 802 18.42 27.94 -16.91
N GLY A 803 18.46 27.55 -18.19
CA GLY A 803 19.42 28.03 -19.13
C GLY A 803 19.56 29.56 -19.08
N ALA A 804 20.77 30.00 -19.01
CA ALA A 804 21.15 31.37 -19.22
C ALA A 804 20.76 31.80 -20.64
N LEU A 805 19.58 32.42 -20.76
CA LEU A 805 19.16 33.20 -21.90
C LEU A 805 18.34 34.37 -21.35
N SER A 806 19.00 35.45 -20.99
CA SER A 806 18.55 36.86 -21.00
C SER A 806 19.48 37.78 -20.19
N ALA A 807 20.63 38.05 -20.75
CA ALA A 807 21.41 39.19 -20.34
C ALA A 807 22.02 39.86 -21.60
N ALA A 808 21.16 40.31 -22.52
CA ALA A 808 21.52 41.17 -23.62
C ALA A 808 20.29 41.94 -24.16
N ALA A 809 19.65 42.74 -23.33
CA ALA A 809 18.73 43.79 -23.78
C ALA A 809 18.38 44.68 -22.59
N ASN A 810 19.27 45.60 -22.24
CA ASN A 810 18.92 46.91 -21.63
C ASN A 810 20.21 47.71 -21.39
N ALA A 811 20.78 48.20 -22.49
CA ALA A 811 21.68 49.33 -22.50
C ALA A 811 21.20 50.25 -23.63
N ASN A 812 20.21 51.10 -23.34
CA ASN A 812 19.96 52.38 -24.03
C ASN A 812 18.66 52.98 -23.47
N THR A 813 18.83 53.86 -22.49
CA THR A 813 17.95 55.01 -22.33
C THR A 813 18.83 56.18 -21.91
N PRO A 814 18.82 57.30 -22.67
CA PRO A 814 19.57 58.48 -22.29
C PRO A 814 18.79 59.29 -21.26
N SER A 815 19.56 59.89 -20.37
CA SER A 815 19.20 60.98 -19.44
C SER A 815 18.54 62.18 -20.14
N THR A 816 17.35 62.56 -19.71
CA THR A 816 16.92 63.91 -19.39
C THR A 816 15.93 63.93 -18.28
#